data_193b3470116f68316ebb698c415dbecc
#
_entry.id   193b3470116f68316ebb698c415dbecc
#
_cell.length_a   1.000
_cell.length_b   1.000
_cell.length_c   1.000
_cell.angle_alpha   90.00
_cell.angle_beta   90.00
_cell.angle_gamma   90.00
#
_symmetry.space_group_name_H-M   'P 1'
#
loop_
_entity.id
_entity.type
_entity.pdbx_description
1 polymer ?
#
loop_
_entity_poly.entity_id
_entity_poly.type
_entity_poly.pdbx_seq_one_letter_code
_entity_poly.pdbx_strand_id
1 'polypeptide(L)'
;MKLVVTEKNDAAVKIADLLGASKPKADKVFNTPVYRFEVEGEEWVTIGLRGHILEPDFTPSLTYKKRGGWEGVTAEGEMLPAVVPDSLAKPPFKKKKPFTADGVELKGWKMEALPYLIYAPIEKLPKEKDIIRSLKNLAKKADSIVIATDFDREGELIGSDALSCCREVNATAPVSRARYSAFTKPEITHAFANLVPMDDDLAAAGGSRRDIDLIWGAVLTRYLTLVKFAGYGNVRSSGRVQTPTLAIIVERERERMAFVPEDYWVIRGAFDGAAAAGPTPGDGPEAFEAPHATARFKAEAEAAAAMARVEGAVSARVASVEKKRRKVPAPVPFNTTSLMAAASAEGISPARCMRIAESLYMDGYISYPRVDNTVYPDSLDLAEVVNAIAANPAYGPYCKQLLSAGPLKATRGKTETTDHPPIYPTAAATPDDLSAADYKLYNLIARRFLATLSGPATVEGTKVTLDVAGEPFVAKGDVLAEPGFRAIYPYGLKKDEQLPALSEGSTIAFNGATCTKKQTEPPARYSQGKLVQEMEKLGLGTKSTRASIIERLYQVKYVQNDPIEPSQLGIAVIDALDKFAPHITHAEMTAELERSMDRIAEGEQTKAEVVETSRNLLAQELANLMPHSEEVADALSDAVAADAYVGPCPKCGKDLQLKASHKTKSMFIGCAGWPDCDVTYPLPKGKIEAVPEKCPTCGMPQVKVTAFRSKPRVQCIDPACASNQEPEVVVGKCPVCAERGLDKNLIARRNPRTLKRSITCENFDECATRYPLPQYGDIVPTEEVCEHCGAPMVVIKTARGPWKLCPNFDCPGKEEEEKAKAEKKGTRSKGGRKTASKK
;
A
#
# COMPACT_ATOMS: atom_id res chain seq x y z
N MET A 1 12.85 8.58 41.36
CA MET A 1 12.36 8.89 40.03
C MET A 1 12.12 7.60 39.25
N LYS A 2 10.92 7.37 38.76
CA LYS A 2 10.57 6.21 37.90
C LYS A 2 10.74 6.59 36.41
N LEU A 3 11.51 5.80 35.66
CA LEU A 3 11.75 6.04 34.24
C LEU A 3 10.80 5.17 33.40
N VAL A 4 10.01 5.81 32.54
CA VAL A 4 9.14 5.11 31.58
C VAL A 4 9.70 5.26 30.18
N VAL A 5 9.95 4.14 29.51
CA VAL A 5 10.50 4.09 28.16
C VAL A 5 9.41 3.65 27.18
N THR A 6 9.11 4.51 26.21
CA THR A 6 8.08 4.26 25.18
C THR A 6 8.68 4.14 23.79
N GLU A 7 7.98 3.52 22.86
CA GLU A 7 8.46 3.30 21.50
C GLU A 7 8.62 4.62 20.70
N LYS A 8 7.71 5.59 20.92
CA LYS A 8 7.65 6.86 20.18
C LYS A 8 7.44 8.03 21.12
N ASN A 9 7.86 9.22 20.69
CA ASN A 9 7.70 10.44 21.48
C ASN A 9 6.23 10.75 21.80
N ASP A 10 5.31 10.52 20.86
CA ASP A 10 3.89 10.79 21.04
C ASP A 10 3.27 9.89 22.12
N ALA A 11 3.72 8.63 22.21
CA ALA A 11 3.36 7.73 23.31
C ALA A 11 3.87 8.25 24.65
N ALA A 12 5.10 8.78 24.71
CA ALA A 12 5.67 9.36 25.92
C ALA A 12 4.84 10.54 26.44
N VAL A 13 4.41 11.43 25.54
CA VAL A 13 3.52 12.56 25.86
C VAL A 13 2.19 12.06 26.41
N LYS A 14 1.53 11.15 25.69
CA LYS A 14 0.21 10.66 26.07
C LYS A 14 0.18 9.91 27.38
N ILE A 15 1.15 9.02 27.61
CA ILE A 15 1.25 8.32 28.88
C ILE A 15 1.45 9.31 30.02
N ALA A 16 2.30 10.31 29.85
CA ALA A 16 2.50 11.34 30.86
C ALA A 16 1.24 12.18 31.12
N ASP A 17 0.49 12.53 30.07
CA ASP A 17 -0.79 13.25 30.19
C ASP A 17 -1.89 12.41 30.86
N LEU A 18 -1.95 11.11 30.59
CA LEU A 18 -3.00 10.23 31.09
C LEU A 18 -2.77 9.78 32.55
N LEU A 19 -1.51 9.58 32.94
CA LEU A 19 -1.14 9.16 34.30
C LEU A 19 -0.93 10.32 35.26
N GLY A 20 -0.45 11.45 34.78
CA GLY A 20 -0.10 12.59 35.62
C GLY A 20 -1.31 13.23 36.29
N ALA A 21 -1.15 13.62 37.56
CA ALA A 21 -2.15 14.41 38.28
C ALA A 21 -2.31 15.81 37.73
N SER A 22 -1.32 16.32 37.01
CA SER A 22 -1.29 17.62 36.34
C SER A 22 -0.59 17.52 34.99
N LYS A 23 -0.70 18.57 34.16
CA LYS A 23 -0.06 18.63 32.86
C LYS A 23 1.44 18.36 32.97
N PRO A 24 2.01 17.40 32.23
CA PRO A 24 3.42 17.06 32.31
C PRO A 24 4.32 18.23 31.89
N LYS A 25 5.44 18.39 32.57
CA LYS A 25 6.46 19.38 32.23
C LYS A 25 7.36 18.84 31.13
N ALA A 26 7.25 19.43 29.94
CA ALA A 26 8.18 19.13 28.85
C ALA A 26 9.59 19.66 29.18
N ASP A 27 10.60 18.80 29.03
CA ASP A 27 12.00 19.07 29.28
C ASP A 27 12.84 18.41 28.17
N LYS A 28 14.14 18.63 28.17
CA LYS A 28 15.09 18.00 27.25
C LYS A 28 16.29 17.46 27.99
N VAL A 29 16.62 16.20 27.71
CA VAL A 29 17.90 15.62 28.14
C VAL A 29 18.77 15.53 26.89
N PHE A 30 19.88 16.29 26.85
CA PHE A 30 20.59 16.61 25.62
C PHE A 30 19.60 17.15 24.56
N ASN A 31 19.44 16.49 23.41
CA ASN A 31 18.52 16.90 22.35
C ASN A 31 17.19 16.10 22.36
N THR A 32 17.01 15.15 23.27
CA THR A 32 15.82 14.28 23.32
C THR A 32 14.77 14.89 24.24
N PRO A 33 13.53 15.07 23.76
CA PRO A 33 12.43 15.51 24.62
C PRO A 33 12.09 14.43 25.66
N VAL A 34 11.77 14.89 26.87
CA VAL A 34 11.31 14.05 27.99
C VAL A 34 10.18 14.78 28.70
N TYR A 35 9.31 14.03 29.40
CA TYR A 35 8.16 14.60 30.06
C TYR A 35 8.16 14.16 31.52
N ARG A 36 8.18 15.16 32.44
CA ARG A 36 8.21 14.96 33.89
C ARG A 36 6.82 15.20 34.45
N PHE A 37 6.40 14.34 35.31
CA PHE A 37 5.11 14.41 35.99
C PHE A 37 5.16 13.67 37.33
N GLU A 38 4.13 13.85 38.14
CA GLU A 38 3.99 13.20 39.43
C GLU A 38 2.81 12.23 39.43
N VAL A 39 3.01 11.06 40.01
CA VAL A 39 1.98 10.07 40.28
C VAL A 39 2.10 9.69 41.77
N GLU A 40 1.05 9.94 42.53
CA GLU A 40 0.99 9.62 43.97
C GLU A 40 2.18 10.17 44.79
N GLY A 41 2.70 11.34 44.41
CA GLY A 41 3.84 11.98 45.06
C GLY A 41 5.23 11.49 44.63
N GLU A 42 5.30 10.55 43.71
CA GLU A 42 6.57 10.11 43.10
C GLU A 42 6.85 10.85 41.78
N GLU A 43 8.13 11.22 41.56
CA GLU A 43 8.57 11.79 40.29
C GLU A 43 8.70 10.70 39.21
N TRP A 44 7.99 10.89 38.09
CA TRP A 44 8.06 10.03 36.93
C TRP A 44 8.59 10.81 35.72
N VAL A 45 9.32 10.13 34.84
CA VAL A 45 9.85 10.71 33.61
C VAL A 45 9.59 9.76 32.46
N THR A 46 8.93 10.24 31.42
CA THR A 46 8.81 9.47 30.17
C THR A 46 9.82 9.93 29.13
N ILE A 47 10.37 8.98 28.39
CA ILE A 47 11.21 9.20 27.20
C ILE A 47 10.68 8.37 26.05
N GLY A 48 10.50 9.01 24.88
CA GLY A 48 10.14 8.33 23.65
C GLY A 48 11.37 7.98 22.83
N LEU A 49 11.42 6.73 22.40
CA LEU A 49 12.38 6.28 21.41
C LEU A 49 11.92 6.72 20.00
N ARG A 50 12.61 6.30 18.96
CA ARG A 50 12.19 6.44 17.55
C ARG A 50 12.10 5.06 16.89
N GLY A 51 11.38 4.14 17.55
CA GLY A 51 11.46 2.72 17.23
C GLY A 51 12.80 2.14 17.68
N HIS A 52 13.39 1.27 16.88
CA HIS A 52 14.68 0.68 17.21
C HIS A 52 15.80 1.70 17.38
N ILE A 53 16.42 1.76 18.53
CA ILE A 53 17.60 2.59 18.83
C ILE A 53 18.91 1.87 18.54
N LEU A 54 18.87 0.53 18.49
CA LEU A 54 19.95 -0.32 18.01
C LEU A 54 19.55 -0.94 16.67
N GLU A 55 20.54 -1.22 15.82
CA GLU A 55 20.36 -1.84 14.51
C GLU A 55 21.35 -2.99 14.34
N PRO A 56 20.89 -4.20 13.97
CA PRO A 56 21.81 -5.29 13.66
C PRO A 56 22.57 -4.98 12.38
N ASP A 57 23.86 -5.19 12.37
CA ASP A 57 24.72 -5.10 11.18
C ASP A 57 25.85 -6.10 11.30
N PHE A 58 26.39 -6.49 10.16
CA PHE A 58 27.61 -7.29 10.11
C PHE A 58 28.77 -6.48 10.65
N THR A 59 29.34 -6.94 11.75
CA THR A 59 30.26 -6.10 12.48
C THR A 59 31.72 -6.28 12.09
N PRO A 60 32.47 -5.18 12.01
CA PRO A 60 33.92 -5.20 11.87
C PRO A 60 34.68 -5.38 13.20
N SER A 61 33.98 -5.43 14.36
CA SER A 61 34.63 -5.31 15.66
C SER A 61 35.10 -6.65 16.23
N LEU A 62 34.52 -7.78 15.80
CA LEU A 62 34.88 -9.09 16.29
C LEU A 62 36.24 -9.55 15.79
N THR A 63 37.07 -9.92 16.72
CA THR A 63 38.32 -10.65 16.48
C THR A 63 38.03 -12.11 16.35
N TYR A 64 38.09 -12.60 15.15
CA TYR A 64 38.18 -14.04 14.96
C TYR A 64 39.54 -14.54 15.37
N LYS A 65 39.61 -15.45 16.35
CA LYS A 65 40.83 -16.19 16.69
C LYS A 65 40.96 -17.32 15.72
N LYS A 66 42.04 -17.31 14.95
CA LYS A 66 42.42 -18.33 13.98
C LYS A 66 42.43 -19.72 14.64
N ARG A 67 41.50 -20.58 14.31
CA ARG A 67 41.60 -22.04 14.46
C ARG A 67 41.05 -22.66 13.19
N GLY A 68 41.98 -23.19 12.38
CA GLY A 68 41.70 -24.25 11.42
C GLY A 68 40.56 -24.10 10.41
N GLY A 69 40.29 -22.92 9.89
CA GLY A 69 39.19 -22.70 8.95
C GLY A 69 38.00 -22.04 9.59
N TRP A 70 37.03 -21.63 8.77
CA TRP A 70 35.74 -21.13 9.22
C TRP A 70 34.93 -22.25 9.88
N GLU A 71 35.12 -22.41 11.10
CA GLU A 71 34.10 -22.88 11.99
C GLU A 71 33.40 -21.60 12.37
N GLY A 72 32.27 -21.31 11.77
CA GLY A 72 31.56 -20.06 12.01
C GLY A 72 31.27 -19.96 13.50
N VAL A 73 31.44 -18.75 14.04
CA VAL A 73 31.12 -18.49 15.45
C VAL A 73 29.95 -17.54 15.47
N THR A 74 28.89 -17.85 16.20
CA THR A 74 27.79 -16.93 16.44
C THR A 74 28.26 -15.67 17.14
N ALA A 75 27.41 -14.63 17.18
CA ALA A 75 27.69 -13.41 17.96
C ALA A 75 27.91 -13.71 19.44
N GLU A 76 27.35 -14.80 19.94
CA GLU A 76 27.47 -15.32 21.31
C GLU A 76 28.74 -16.17 21.51
N GLY A 77 29.54 -16.44 20.46
CA GLY A 77 30.78 -17.21 20.53
C GLY A 77 30.62 -18.73 20.36
N GLU A 78 29.44 -19.19 19.96
CA GLU A 78 29.17 -20.60 19.70
C GLU A 78 29.65 -21.02 18.30
N MET A 79 30.10 -22.26 18.19
CA MET A 79 30.57 -22.85 16.94
C MET A 79 29.43 -23.18 16.01
N LEU A 80 29.40 -22.60 14.79
CA LEU A 80 28.44 -22.95 13.75
C LEU A 80 28.84 -24.24 13.05
N PRO A 81 27.91 -25.16 12.75
CA PRO A 81 28.21 -26.38 12.05
C PRO A 81 28.75 -26.07 10.65
N ALA A 82 29.78 -26.83 10.24
CA ALA A 82 30.48 -26.67 8.98
C ALA A 82 29.67 -27.20 7.79
N VAL A 83 28.67 -26.46 7.33
CA VAL A 83 27.90 -26.79 6.11
C VAL A 83 28.13 -25.74 5.02
N VAL A 84 29.32 -25.19 4.95
CA VAL A 84 29.74 -24.43 3.77
C VAL A 84 30.35 -25.38 2.79
N PRO A 85 29.92 -25.45 1.50
CA PRO A 85 30.58 -26.26 0.50
C PRO A 85 32.11 -26.03 0.48
N ASP A 86 32.90 -27.07 0.32
CA ASP A 86 34.38 -26.99 0.29
C ASP A 86 34.91 -25.99 -0.75
N SER A 87 34.11 -25.68 -1.78
CA SER A 87 34.41 -24.67 -2.80
C SER A 87 34.40 -23.22 -2.30
N LEU A 88 33.80 -22.99 -1.14
CA LEU A 88 33.74 -21.64 -0.55
C LEU A 88 34.79 -21.55 0.55
N ALA A 89 36.00 -21.14 0.18
CA ALA A 89 37.10 -20.98 1.10
C ALA A 89 36.73 -20.18 2.36
N LYS A 90 37.14 -20.63 3.52
CA LYS A 90 36.80 -20.18 4.85
C LYS A 90 37.90 -19.31 5.48
N PRO A 91 37.87 -17.99 5.29
CA PRO A 91 38.94 -17.15 5.74
C PRO A 91 38.77 -16.63 7.17
N PRO A 92 39.87 -16.30 7.85
CA PRO A 92 39.79 -15.62 9.13
C PRO A 92 39.37 -14.14 8.96
N PHE A 93 38.44 -13.70 9.78
CA PHE A 93 38.11 -12.28 9.89
C PHE A 93 39.26 -11.50 10.55
N LYS A 94 39.63 -10.37 10.01
CA LYS A 94 40.64 -9.47 10.58
C LYS A 94 40.03 -8.22 11.17
N LYS A 95 40.53 -7.81 12.33
CA LYS A 95 40.02 -6.68 13.12
C LYS A 95 40.23 -5.29 12.49
N LYS A 96 40.96 -5.17 11.39
CA LYS A 96 41.27 -3.86 10.76
C LYS A 96 40.18 -3.43 9.78
N LYS A 97 39.80 -2.16 9.81
CA LYS A 97 38.95 -1.55 8.76
C LYS A 97 39.75 -1.43 7.45
N PRO A 98 39.15 -1.79 6.29
CA PRO A 98 37.84 -2.36 6.12
C PRO A 98 37.74 -3.79 6.67
N PHE A 99 36.52 -4.20 7.07
CA PHE A 99 36.26 -5.58 7.53
C PHE A 99 36.49 -6.56 6.39
N THR A 100 37.46 -7.45 6.55
CA THR A 100 37.90 -8.37 5.49
C THR A 100 37.98 -9.81 6.00
N ALA A 101 37.72 -10.75 5.09
CA ALA A 101 37.92 -12.15 5.28
C ALA A 101 38.82 -12.66 4.13
N ASP A 102 39.98 -13.28 4.44
CA ASP A 102 41.05 -13.65 3.46
C ASP A 102 41.40 -12.55 2.44
N GLY A 103 41.35 -11.29 2.89
CA GLY A 103 41.59 -10.16 2.01
C GLY A 103 40.33 -9.67 1.26
N VAL A 104 39.21 -10.39 1.32
CA VAL A 104 37.91 -9.96 0.75
C VAL A 104 37.24 -8.96 1.69
N GLU A 105 36.88 -7.80 1.18
CA GLU A 105 36.15 -6.78 1.92
C GLU A 105 34.65 -7.14 1.99
N LEU A 106 34.13 -7.37 3.20
CA LEU A 106 32.73 -7.76 3.42
C LEU A 106 31.74 -6.59 3.37
N LYS A 107 32.18 -5.35 3.60
CA LYS A 107 31.35 -4.16 3.40
C LYS A 107 31.18 -3.82 1.93
N GLY A 108 32.17 -4.10 1.11
CA GLY A 108 32.09 -3.94 -0.33
C GLY A 108 31.06 -4.89 -0.95
N TRP A 109 30.40 -4.44 -2.00
CA TRP A 109 29.48 -5.29 -2.77
C TRP A 109 30.30 -6.08 -3.78
N LYS A 110 30.71 -7.29 -3.40
CA LYS A 110 31.48 -8.22 -4.22
C LYS A 110 30.90 -9.62 -4.13
N MET A 111 30.89 -10.33 -5.24
CA MET A 111 30.32 -11.69 -5.30
C MET A 111 31.03 -12.64 -4.35
N GLU A 112 32.36 -12.56 -4.31
CA GLU A 112 33.18 -13.39 -3.42
C GLU A 112 32.93 -13.16 -1.93
N ALA A 113 32.26 -12.06 -1.56
CA ALA A 113 31.92 -11.77 -0.16
C ALA A 113 30.61 -12.42 0.31
N LEU A 114 29.75 -12.86 -0.61
CA LEU A 114 28.40 -13.34 -0.27
C LEU A 114 28.41 -14.57 0.64
N PRO A 115 29.21 -15.62 0.37
CA PRO A 115 29.27 -16.79 1.24
C PRO A 115 29.69 -16.46 2.67
N TYR A 116 30.59 -15.47 2.82
CA TYR A 116 31.08 -15.05 4.13
C TYR A 116 30.05 -14.26 4.91
N LEU A 117 29.18 -13.54 4.24
CA LEU A 117 28.09 -12.77 4.87
C LEU A 117 27.05 -13.68 5.54
N ILE A 118 26.82 -14.88 5.03
CA ILE A 118 25.87 -15.83 5.61
C ILE A 118 26.23 -16.14 7.05
N TYR A 119 27.52 -16.36 7.34
CA TYR A 119 28.00 -16.73 8.65
C TYR A 119 28.68 -15.57 9.40
N ALA A 120 28.67 -14.38 8.81
CA ALA A 120 29.27 -13.22 9.46
C ALA A 120 28.57 -12.91 10.79
N PRO A 121 29.33 -12.59 11.84
CA PRO A 121 28.75 -12.18 13.12
C PRO A 121 27.92 -10.91 12.98
N ILE A 122 26.84 -10.86 13.73
CA ILE A 122 25.92 -9.73 13.77
C ILE A 122 26.04 -9.06 15.15
N GLU A 123 26.19 -7.76 15.16
CA GLU A 123 26.16 -6.94 16.38
C GLU A 123 25.06 -5.91 16.32
N LYS A 124 24.56 -5.53 17.50
CA LYS A 124 23.62 -4.42 17.63
C LYS A 124 24.39 -3.10 17.69
N LEU A 125 24.36 -2.33 16.63
CA LEU A 125 25.05 -1.04 16.53
C LEU A 125 24.14 0.12 16.93
N PRO A 126 24.66 1.17 17.61
CA PRO A 126 23.88 2.36 17.94
C PRO A 126 23.39 3.11 16.70
N LYS A 127 22.07 3.13 16.49
CA LYS A 127 21.39 3.87 15.44
C LYS A 127 21.05 5.30 15.89
N GLU A 128 20.36 5.42 17.01
CA GLU A 128 19.87 6.69 17.57
C GLU A 128 20.76 7.15 18.74
N LYS A 129 22.00 7.57 18.45
CA LYS A 129 23.04 7.89 19.45
C LYS A 129 22.62 8.93 20.49
N ASP A 130 21.87 9.97 20.09
CA ASP A 130 21.40 11.02 21.01
C ASP A 130 20.36 10.49 21.98
N ILE A 131 19.45 9.64 21.49
CA ILE A 131 18.42 8.99 22.32
C ILE A 131 19.08 8.03 23.32
N ILE A 132 20.03 7.19 22.85
CA ILE A 132 20.77 6.26 23.73
C ILE A 132 21.52 7.04 24.82
N ARG A 133 22.16 8.15 24.48
CA ARG A 133 22.85 9.00 25.45
C ARG A 133 21.88 9.57 26.50
N SER A 134 20.71 10.03 26.06
CA SER A 134 19.67 10.58 26.94
C SER A 134 19.09 9.51 27.83
N LEU A 135 18.78 8.34 27.26
CA LEU A 135 18.28 7.17 27.98
C LEU A 135 19.26 6.72 29.09
N LYS A 136 20.54 6.56 28.76
CA LYS A 136 21.59 6.21 29.75
C LYS A 136 21.73 7.27 30.88
N ASN A 137 21.58 8.54 30.54
CA ASN A 137 21.64 9.62 31.55
C ASN A 137 20.46 9.56 32.53
N LEU A 138 19.25 9.25 32.03
CA LEU A 138 18.06 9.09 32.85
C LEU A 138 18.14 7.80 33.69
N ALA A 139 18.53 6.69 33.05
CA ALA A 139 18.62 5.38 33.68
C ALA A 139 19.59 5.39 34.90
N LYS A 140 20.70 6.18 34.84
CA LYS A 140 21.61 6.35 36.02
C LYS A 140 20.91 6.88 37.26
N LYS A 141 19.84 7.63 37.10
CA LYS A 141 19.10 8.31 38.19
C LYS A 141 17.78 7.59 38.54
N ALA A 142 17.45 6.57 37.80
CA ALA A 142 16.20 5.88 37.94
C ALA A 142 16.25 4.87 39.11
N ASP A 143 15.26 4.90 39.99
CA ASP A 143 15.04 3.91 41.03
C ASP A 143 14.37 2.64 40.45
N SER A 144 13.58 2.81 39.42
CA SER A 144 12.96 1.73 38.66
C SER A 144 12.70 2.14 37.21
N ILE A 145 12.61 1.16 36.32
CA ILE A 145 12.39 1.36 34.87
C ILE A 145 11.12 0.61 34.45
N VAL A 146 10.23 1.29 33.76
CA VAL A 146 9.03 0.69 33.15
C VAL A 146 9.18 0.76 31.64
N ILE A 147 9.14 -0.39 30.99
CA ILE A 147 9.08 -0.48 29.53
C ILE A 147 7.61 -0.41 29.10
N ALA A 148 7.28 0.57 28.27
CA ALA A 148 5.93 0.88 27.81
C ALA A 148 5.90 1.07 26.27
N THR A 149 6.62 0.18 25.56
CA THR A 149 6.57 0.04 24.10
C THR A 149 5.29 -0.69 23.68
N ASP A 150 4.91 -0.68 22.42
CA ASP A 150 3.77 -1.43 21.92
C ASP A 150 3.89 -2.92 22.30
N PHE A 151 2.76 -3.59 22.58
CA PHE A 151 2.80 -4.98 23.02
C PHE A 151 2.69 -5.94 21.84
N ASP A 152 3.79 -6.01 21.06
CA ASP A 152 4.00 -7.02 20.02
C ASP A 152 5.50 -7.44 20.03
N ARG A 153 5.87 -8.40 19.16
CA ARG A 153 7.27 -8.86 19.05
C ARG A 153 8.28 -7.75 18.78
N GLU A 154 7.87 -6.78 17.97
CA GLU A 154 8.73 -5.65 17.63
C GLU A 154 8.90 -4.69 18.80
N GLY A 155 7.79 -4.36 19.48
CA GLY A 155 7.81 -3.50 20.66
C GLY A 155 8.54 -4.14 21.84
N GLU A 156 8.43 -5.46 22.04
CA GLU A 156 9.19 -6.17 23.08
C GLU A 156 10.69 -6.17 22.79
N LEU A 157 11.09 -6.36 21.52
CA LEU A 157 12.50 -6.25 21.11
C LEU A 157 13.02 -4.82 21.26
N ILE A 158 12.23 -3.79 20.91
CA ILE A 158 12.60 -2.38 21.13
C ILE A 158 12.81 -2.11 22.61
N GLY A 159 11.92 -2.62 23.47
CA GLY A 159 12.01 -2.53 24.92
C GLY A 159 13.25 -3.20 25.47
N SER A 160 13.55 -4.42 25.00
CA SER A 160 14.75 -5.20 25.37
C SER A 160 16.04 -4.49 24.93
N ASP A 161 16.09 -3.94 23.72
CA ASP A 161 17.22 -3.13 23.23
C ASP A 161 17.44 -1.87 24.09
N ALA A 162 16.37 -1.19 24.46
CA ALA A 162 16.44 -0.03 25.36
C ALA A 162 16.92 -0.41 26.77
N LEU A 163 16.39 -1.52 27.31
CA LEU A 163 16.79 -2.06 28.59
C LEU A 163 18.28 -2.44 28.62
N SER A 164 18.80 -3.06 27.57
CA SER A 164 20.23 -3.40 27.48
C SER A 164 21.10 -2.14 27.60
N CYS A 165 20.71 -1.04 26.97
CA CYS A 165 21.40 0.26 27.12
C CYS A 165 21.28 0.83 28.54
N CYS A 166 20.15 0.63 29.23
CA CYS A 166 19.98 1.06 30.61
C CYS A 166 20.86 0.25 31.58
N ARG A 167 20.93 -1.06 31.35
CA ARG A 167 21.71 -1.99 32.17
C ARG A 167 23.22 -1.72 32.18
N GLU A 168 23.75 -1.17 31.10
CA GLU A 168 25.16 -0.74 31.06
C GLU A 168 25.52 0.32 32.10
N VAL A 169 24.56 1.10 32.60
CA VAL A 169 24.77 2.22 33.51
C VAL A 169 24.02 2.09 34.83
N ASN A 170 23.03 1.22 34.90
CA ASN A 170 22.25 0.91 36.11
C ASN A 170 21.83 -0.57 36.06
N ALA A 171 22.72 -1.44 36.55
CA ALA A 171 22.56 -2.88 36.48
C ALA A 171 21.47 -3.43 37.43
N THR A 172 21.12 -2.71 38.48
CA THR A 172 20.29 -3.22 39.58
C THR A 172 18.87 -2.66 39.64
N ALA A 173 18.56 -1.61 38.88
CA ALA A 173 17.23 -1.03 38.88
C ALA A 173 16.15 -2.08 38.54
N PRO A 174 15.08 -2.22 39.36
CA PRO A 174 13.94 -3.05 39.03
C PRO A 174 13.34 -2.65 37.66
N VAL A 175 12.96 -3.66 36.89
CA VAL A 175 12.36 -3.45 35.55
C VAL A 175 11.00 -4.12 35.50
N SER A 176 10.05 -3.43 34.91
CA SER A 176 8.69 -3.94 34.69
C SER A 176 8.18 -3.51 33.32
N ARG A 177 7.14 -4.17 32.85
CA ARG A 177 6.51 -3.99 31.54
C ARG A 177 5.07 -3.56 31.69
N ALA A 178 4.67 -2.45 31.06
CA ALA A 178 3.27 -2.04 30.93
C ALA A 178 2.70 -2.58 29.61
N ARG A 179 1.58 -3.32 29.66
CA ARG A 179 0.87 -3.87 28.49
C ARG A 179 -0.45 -3.16 28.32
N TYR A 180 -0.67 -2.52 27.17
CA TYR A 180 -1.90 -1.79 26.86
C TYR A 180 -2.24 -1.93 25.37
N SER A 181 -3.53 -1.81 25.05
CA SER A 181 -4.07 -1.93 23.70
C SER A 181 -4.68 -0.64 23.16
N ALA A 182 -4.80 0.39 24.00
CA ALA A 182 -5.35 1.69 23.60
C ALA A 182 -4.80 2.83 24.45
N PHE A 183 -4.71 4.03 23.88
CA PHE A 183 -4.36 5.25 24.63
C PHE A 183 -5.59 5.92 25.23
N THR A 184 -6.30 5.19 26.09
CA THR A 184 -7.38 5.70 26.91
C THR A 184 -6.95 5.77 28.38
N LYS A 185 -7.55 6.69 29.18
CA LYS A 185 -7.16 6.83 30.59
C LYS A 185 -7.41 5.54 31.39
N PRO A 186 -8.57 4.85 31.27
CA PRO A 186 -8.80 3.60 31.99
C PRO A 186 -7.76 2.55 31.64
N GLU A 187 -7.48 2.32 30.34
CA GLU A 187 -6.55 1.31 29.85
C GLU A 187 -5.12 1.58 30.36
N ILE A 188 -4.62 2.80 30.22
CA ILE A 188 -3.26 3.16 30.64
C ILE A 188 -3.14 3.09 32.17
N THR A 189 -4.15 3.57 32.92
CA THR A 189 -4.13 3.47 34.37
C THR A 189 -4.11 2.00 34.83
N HIS A 190 -4.93 1.15 34.20
CA HIS A 190 -4.96 -0.30 34.49
C HIS A 190 -3.61 -0.96 34.16
N ALA A 191 -3.01 -0.68 33.00
CA ALA A 191 -1.74 -1.26 32.59
C ALA A 191 -0.59 -0.89 33.53
N PHE A 192 -0.57 0.33 34.05
CA PHE A 192 0.47 0.79 34.99
C PHE A 192 0.21 0.37 36.45
N ALA A 193 -1.01 0.02 36.79
CA ALA A 193 -1.33 -0.61 38.05
C ALA A 193 -1.02 -2.12 38.09
N ASN A 194 -0.95 -2.76 36.89
CA ASN A 194 -0.75 -4.21 36.72
C ASN A 194 0.49 -4.50 35.88
N LEU A 195 1.64 -4.01 36.31
CA LEU A 195 2.91 -4.24 35.61
C LEU A 195 3.32 -5.72 35.67
N VAL A 196 3.90 -6.21 34.56
CA VAL A 196 4.37 -7.60 34.40
C VAL A 196 5.89 -7.64 34.14
N PRO A 197 6.55 -8.79 34.18
CA PRO A 197 7.92 -8.95 33.71
C PRO A 197 8.03 -8.72 32.20
N MET A 198 9.25 -8.45 31.72
CA MET A 198 9.58 -8.50 30.29
C MET A 198 9.43 -9.92 29.75
N ASP A 199 9.11 -10.02 28.48
CA ASP A 199 8.97 -11.28 27.76
C ASP A 199 10.21 -11.50 26.87
N ASP A 200 11.23 -12.16 27.44
CA ASP A 200 12.52 -12.34 26.78
C ASP A 200 12.40 -13.27 25.56
N ASP A 201 11.51 -14.26 25.59
CA ASP A 201 11.26 -15.17 24.46
C ASP A 201 10.58 -14.45 23.29
N LEU A 202 9.62 -13.59 23.59
CA LEU A 202 8.98 -12.74 22.59
C LEU A 202 9.98 -11.76 21.98
N ALA A 203 10.88 -11.17 22.76
CA ALA A 203 11.97 -10.32 22.29
C ALA A 203 12.98 -11.11 21.46
N ALA A 204 13.32 -12.34 21.84
CA ALA A 204 14.21 -13.24 21.10
C ALA A 204 13.60 -13.62 19.73
N ALA A 205 12.31 -13.89 19.68
CA ALA A 205 11.59 -14.14 18.41
C ALA A 205 11.66 -12.94 17.46
N GLY A 206 11.47 -11.71 17.96
CA GLY A 206 11.66 -10.47 17.20
C GLY A 206 13.11 -10.30 16.72
N GLY A 207 14.07 -10.56 17.61
CA GLY A 207 15.50 -10.51 17.30
C GLY A 207 15.94 -11.51 16.23
N SER A 208 15.43 -12.75 16.30
CA SER A 208 15.66 -13.83 15.31
C SER A 208 15.20 -13.37 13.90
N ARG A 209 14.01 -12.79 13.80
CA ARG A 209 13.51 -12.25 12.53
C ARG A 209 14.44 -11.21 11.94
N ARG A 210 14.86 -10.22 12.75
CA ARG A 210 15.74 -9.14 12.28
C ARG A 210 17.09 -9.66 11.77
N ASP A 211 17.66 -10.62 12.46
CA ASP A 211 18.95 -11.21 12.07
C ASP A 211 18.78 -12.01 10.76
N ILE A 212 17.76 -12.83 10.65
CA ILE A 212 17.46 -13.61 9.45
C ILE A 212 17.16 -12.67 8.26
N ASP A 213 16.33 -11.66 8.44
CA ASP A 213 15.98 -10.70 7.38
C ASP A 213 17.21 -9.89 6.93
N LEU A 214 18.14 -9.56 7.84
CA LEU A 214 19.40 -8.93 7.50
C LEU A 214 20.28 -9.86 6.64
N ILE A 215 20.45 -11.11 7.05
CA ILE A 215 21.31 -12.09 6.34
C ILE A 215 20.73 -12.34 4.94
N TRP A 216 19.49 -12.76 4.84
CA TRP A 216 18.81 -13.05 3.57
C TRP A 216 18.76 -11.85 2.65
N GLY A 217 18.35 -10.69 3.21
CA GLY A 217 18.27 -9.45 2.47
C GLY A 217 19.61 -8.98 1.94
N ALA A 218 20.68 -9.08 2.73
CA ALA A 218 22.01 -8.69 2.31
C ALA A 218 22.56 -9.63 1.22
N VAL A 219 22.43 -10.94 1.40
CA VAL A 219 23.00 -11.93 0.47
C VAL A 219 22.24 -11.90 -0.86
N LEU A 220 20.92 -12.08 -0.84
CA LEU A 220 20.13 -12.16 -2.08
C LEU A 220 20.07 -10.82 -2.82
N THR A 221 19.92 -9.69 -2.11
CA THR A 221 19.92 -8.36 -2.74
C THR A 221 21.27 -8.08 -3.41
N ARG A 222 22.38 -8.41 -2.75
CA ARG A 222 23.70 -8.21 -3.34
C ARG A 222 23.91 -9.15 -4.51
N TYR A 223 23.53 -10.43 -4.40
CA TYR A 223 23.62 -11.39 -5.50
C TYR A 223 22.92 -10.88 -6.76
N LEU A 224 21.60 -10.64 -6.69
CA LEU A 224 20.81 -10.16 -7.82
C LEU A 224 21.28 -8.80 -8.38
N THR A 225 21.87 -7.94 -7.52
CA THR A 225 22.42 -6.68 -7.96
C THR A 225 23.77 -6.86 -8.67
N LEU A 226 24.65 -7.71 -8.15
CA LEU A 226 26.00 -7.90 -8.66
C LEU A 226 26.06 -8.69 -9.95
N VAL A 227 25.19 -9.68 -10.15
CA VAL A 227 25.15 -10.47 -11.40
C VAL A 227 24.90 -9.59 -12.62
N LYS A 228 24.13 -8.49 -12.50
CA LYS A 228 23.78 -7.65 -13.65
C LYS A 228 23.87 -6.14 -13.42
N PHE A 229 23.56 -5.66 -12.23
CA PHE A 229 23.33 -4.23 -11.97
C PHE A 229 24.45 -3.57 -11.17
N ALA A 230 25.68 -4.10 -11.27
CA ALA A 230 26.84 -3.54 -10.60
C ALA A 230 26.90 -2.02 -10.85
N GLY A 231 26.72 -1.24 -9.79
CA GLY A 231 26.75 0.21 -9.85
C GLY A 231 25.70 0.90 -8.98
N TYR A 232 25.95 2.16 -8.68
CA TYR A 232 25.13 2.95 -7.79
C TYR A 232 23.72 3.21 -8.36
N GLY A 233 22.69 2.92 -7.60
CA GLY A 233 21.29 3.22 -7.94
C GLY A 233 20.49 2.09 -8.59
N ASN A 234 21.09 0.91 -8.81
CA ASN A 234 20.46 -0.23 -9.45
C ASN A 234 20.22 -1.42 -8.51
N VAL A 235 20.01 -1.17 -7.23
CA VAL A 235 19.82 -2.23 -6.22
C VAL A 235 18.57 -3.04 -6.51
N ARG A 236 18.72 -4.37 -6.61
CA ARG A 236 17.64 -5.34 -6.82
C ARG A 236 17.34 -6.07 -5.50
N SER A 237 16.39 -5.50 -4.76
CA SER A 237 16.00 -6.01 -3.46
C SER A 237 15.35 -7.39 -3.58
N SER A 238 15.79 -8.31 -2.74
CA SER A 238 15.20 -9.62 -2.55
C SER A 238 15.27 -9.99 -1.06
N GLY A 239 14.42 -10.89 -0.61
CA GLY A 239 14.38 -11.35 0.76
C GLY A 239 13.38 -12.46 0.93
N ARG A 240 13.47 -13.19 2.05
CA ARG A 240 12.71 -14.43 2.28
C ARG A 240 11.18 -14.29 2.18
N VAL A 241 10.61 -13.13 2.47
CA VAL A 241 9.16 -12.89 2.34
C VAL A 241 8.82 -12.16 1.04
N GLN A 242 9.67 -11.23 0.62
CA GLN A 242 9.48 -10.44 -0.60
C GLN A 242 9.44 -11.32 -1.85
N THR A 243 10.34 -12.30 -1.93
CA THR A 243 10.49 -13.16 -3.11
C THR A 243 9.28 -14.08 -3.30
N PRO A 244 8.82 -14.87 -2.31
CA PRO A 244 7.62 -15.69 -2.51
C PRO A 244 6.36 -14.86 -2.68
N THR A 245 6.28 -13.64 -2.13
CA THR A 245 5.17 -12.72 -2.44
C THR A 245 5.16 -12.31 -3.92
N LEU A 246 6.34 -12.07 -4.51
CA LEU A 246 6.44 -11.82 -5.96
C LEU A 246 6.08 -13.07 -6.76
N ALA A 247 6.48 -14.26 -6.31
CA ALA A 247 6.19 -15.54 -6.97
C ALA A 247 4.67 -15.78 -7.12
N ILE A 248 3.87 -15.49 -6.09
CA ILE A 248 2.40 -15.57 -6.16
C ILE A 248 1.84 -14.71 -7.30
N ILE A 249 2.38 -13.50 -7.47
CA ILE A 249 1.94 -12.57 -8.51
C ILE A 249 2.34 -13.08 -9.89
N VAL A 250 3.58 -13.58 -10.02
CA VAL A 250 4.11 -14.13 -11.27
C VAL A 250 3.37 -15.39 -11.67
N GLU A 251 3.08 -16.30 -10.73
CA GLU A 251 2.31 -17.52 -11.00
C GLU A 251 0.91 -17.18 -11.51
N ARG A 252 0.23 -16.22 -10.90
CA ARG A 252 -1.06 -15.73 -11.40
C ARG A 252 -0.95 -15.18 -12.83
N GLU A 253 0.15 -14.49 -13.16
CA GLU A 253 0.34 -14.00 -14.52
C GLU A 253 0.65 -15.13 -15.50
N ARG A 254 1.42 -16.17 -15.10
CA ARG A 254 1.64 -17.39 -15.89
C ARG A 254 0.31 -18.10 -16.19
N GLU A 255 -0.55 -18.29 -15.17
CA GLU A 255 -1.92 -18.82 -15.36
C GLU A 255 -2.69 -18.01 -16.40
N ARG A 256 -2.57 -16.69 -16.36
CA ARG A 256 -3.24 -15.79 -17.31
C ARG A 256 -2.67 -15.88 -18.73
N MET A 257 -1.36 -15.97 -18.85
CA MET A 257 -0.68 -16.10 -20.16
C MET A 257 -0.93 -17.46 -20.81
N ALA A 258 -1.06 -18.51 -20.00
CA ALA A 258 -1.37 -19.85 -20.47
C ALA A 258 -2.87 -20.07 -20.75
N PHE A 259 -3.72 -19.10 -20.34
CA PHE A 259 -5.16 -19.24 -20.48
C PHE A 259 -5.58 -19.15 -21.97
N VAL A 260 -6.33 -20.14 -22.42
CA VAL A 260 -6.92 -20.18 -23.75
C VAL A 260 -8.39 -19.78 -23.65
N PRO A 261 -8.80 -18.64 -24.23
CA PRO A 261 -10.20 -18.25 -24.22
C PRO A 261 -11.06 -19.24 -25.01
N GLU A 262 -12.15 -19.67 -24.41
CA GLU A 262 -13.19 -20.50 -25.06
C GLU A 262 -14.41 -19.64 -25.40
N ASP A 263 -14.92 -19.78 -26.61
CA ASP A 263 -16.15 -19.13 -27.04
C ASP A 263 -17.35 -19.77 -26.36
N TYR A 264 -18.33 -18.95 -25.97
CA TYR A 264 -19.64 -19.38 -25.53
C TYR A 264 -20.71 -18.35 -25.89
N TRP A 265 -21.94 -18.77 -25.97
CA TRP A 265 -23.07 -17.91 -26.30
C TRP A 265 -23.98 -17.74 -25.11
N VAL A 266 -24.49 -16.54 -24.91
CA VAL A 266 -25.45 -16.19 -23.85
C VAL A 266 -26.70 -15.64 -24.52
N ILE A 267 -27.83 -16.26 -24.22
CA ILE A 267 -29.16 -15.81 -24.68
C ILE A 267 -29.81 -15.04 -23.54
N ARG A 268 -30.33 -13.85 -23.84
CA ARG A 268 -31.12 -13.04 -22.93
C ARG A 268 -32.46 -12.69 -23.60
N GLY A 269 -33.54 -12.94 -22.89
CA GLY A 269 -34.88 -12.52 -23.28
C GLY A 269 -35.24 -11.20 -22.60
N ALA A 270 -35.97 -10.35 -23.35
CA ALA A 270 -36.54 -9.09 -22.84
C ALA A 270 -38.05 -9.35 -22.57
N PHE A 271 -38.52 -8.98 -21.39
CA PHE A 271 -39.86 -9.23 -20.90
C PHE A 271 -40.50 -7.96 -20.36
N ASP A 272 -41.83 -7.89 -20.45
CA ASP A 272 -42.64 -6.82 -19.86
C ASP A 272 -43.66 -7.43 -18.89
N GLY A 273 -43.57 -7.05 -17.63
CA GLY A 273 -44.43 -7.55 -16.56
C GLY A 273 -45.73 -6.75 -16.36
N ALA A 274 -45.91 -5.62 -17.05
CA ALA A 274 -47.05 -4.72 -16.84
C ALA A 274 -48.42 -5.39 -17.07
N ALA A 275 -48.51 -6.36 -17.98
CA ALA A 275 -49.78 -7.05 -18.32
C ALA A 275 -50.18 -8.09 -17.25
N ALA A 276 -49.34 -8.50 -16.36
CA ALA A 276 -49.61 -9.52 -15.32
C ALA A 276 -49.98 -8.90 -13.97
N ALA A 277 -49.79 -7.60 -13.79
CA ALA A 277 -50.18 -6.88 -12.60
C ALA A 277 -51.68 -6.66 -12.63
N GLY A 278 -52.43 -7.21 -11.65
CA GLY A 278 -53.78 -6.81 -11.33
C GLY A 278 -53.88 -5.28 -11.08
N PRO A 279 -55.04 -4.72 -10.77
CA PRO A 279 -55.32 -3.28 -10.72
C PRO A 279 -54.55 -2.47 -9.68
N THR A 280 -53.62 -3.08 -8.97
CA THR A 280 -52.65 -2.41 -8.06
C THR A 280 -51.28 -2.38 -8.73
N PRO A 281 -50.75 -1.18 -9.08
CA PRO A 281 -49.38 -1.07 -9.59
C PRO A 281 -48.37 -1.61 -8.55
N GLY A 282 -47.65 -2.67 -8.92
CA GLY A 282 -46.52 -3.13 -8.08
C GLY A 282 -45.35 -2.17 -8.20
N ASP A 283 -44.59 -1.97 -7.12
CA ASP A 283 -43.41 -1.09 -7.05
C ASP A 283 -42.17 -1.59 -7.83
N GLY A 284 -42.32 -2.46 -8.85
CA GLY A 284 -41.21 -3.04 -9.62
C GLY A 284 -41.10 -2.47 -11.05
N PRO A 285 -39.97 -2.68 -11.74
CA PRO A 285 -39.80 -2.26 -13.12
C PRO A 285 -40.78 -3.00 -14.04
N GLU A 286 -41.38 -2.29 -14.99
CA GLU A 286 -42.32 -2.88 -15.98
C GLU A 286 -41.55 -3.81 -16.95
N ALA A 287 -40.37 -3.42 -17.38
CA ALA A 287 -39.53 -4.19 -18.29
C ALA A 287 -38.26 -4.72 -17.59
N PHE A 288 -37.90 -5.97 -17.87
CA PHE A 288 -36.70 -6.60 -17.34
C PHE A 288 -36.10 -7.61 -18.33
N GLU A 289 -34.84 -7.97 -18.12
CA GLU A 289 -34.18 -9.02 -18.89
C GLU A 289 -34.00 -10.29 -18.04
N ALA A 290 -34.09 -11.43 -18.64
CA ALA A 290 -33.77 -12.72 -18.03
C ALA A 290 -32.80 -13.50 -18.93
N PRO A 291 -31.72 -14.08 -18.38
CA PRO A 291 -30.91 -15.03 -19.12
C PRO A 291 -31.65 -16.34 -19.32
N HIS A 292 -31.33 -17.05 -20.39
CA HIS A 292 -31.74 -18.41 -20.61
C HIS A 292 -31.26 -19.32 -19.48
N ALA A 293 -32.02 -20.38 -19.15
CA ALA A 293 -31.65 -21.29 -18.06
C ALA A 293 -30.28 -21.96 -18.30
N THR A 294 -29.94 -22.26 -19.57
CA THR A 294 -28.57 -22.61 -19.95
C THR A 294 -27.72 -21.36 -19.96
N ALA A 295 -26.99 -21.18 -18.87
CA ALA A 295 -26.20 -19.94 -18.65
C ALA A 295 -25.12 -19.68 -19.71
N ARG A 296 -24.59 -20.75 -20.34
CA ARG A 296 -23.58 -20.72 -21.39
C ARG A 296 -23.80 -21.86 -22.36
N PHE A 297 -24.07 -21.55 -23.62
CA PHE A 297 -24.06 -22.51 -24.71
C PHE A 297 -22.64 -22.68 -25.21
N LYS A 298 -22.16 -23.90 -25.31
CA LYS A 298 -20.77 -24.18 -25.75
C LYS A 298 -20.64 -24.23 -27.26
N ALA A 299 -21.74 -24.51 -28.00
CA ALA A 299 -21.76 -24.54 -29.45
C ALA A 299 -22.74 -23.49 -30.01
N GLU A 300 -22.32 -22.81 -31.07
CA GLU A 300 -23.15 -21.83 -31.78
C GLU A 300 -24.46 -22.42 -32.27
N ALA A 301 -24.41 -23.66 -32.82
CA ALA A 301 -25.56 -24.37 -33.30
C ALA A 301 -26.65 -24.62 -32.22
N GLU A 302 -26.24 -24.90 -30.98
CA GLU A 302 -27.16 -25.06 -29.85
C GLU A 302 -27.86 -23.74 -29.50
N ALA A 303 -27.08 -22.66 -29.46
CA ALA A 303 -27.61 -21.32 -29.21
C ALA A 303 -28.54 -20.86 -30.33
N ALA A 304 -28.17 -21.11 -31.59
CA ALA A 304 -29.00 -20.80 -32.74
C ALA A 304 -30.31 -21.62 -32.73
N ALA A 305 -30.27 -22.88 -32.37
CA ALA A 305 -31.46 -23.73 -32.23
C ALA A 305 -32.39 -23.21 -31.12
N ALA A 306 -31.86 -22.78 -29.99
CA ALA A 306 -32.67 -22.17 -28.91
C ALA A 306 -33.29 -20.84 -29.37
N MET A 307 -32.52 -19.99 -30.07
CA MET A 307 -33.02 -18.74 -30.64
C MET A 307 -34.16 -18.98 -31.67
N ALA A 308 -34.00 -19.97 -32.54
CA ALA A 308 -35.00 -20.29 -33.53
C ALA A 308 -36.33 -20.77 -32.89
N ARG A 309 -36.28 -21.44 -31.73
CA ARG A 309 -37.51 -21.87 -31.00
C ARG A 309 -38.28 -20.68 -30.41
N VAL A 310 -37.60 -19.62 -30.03
CA VAL A 310 -38.27 -18.41 -29.49
C VAL A 310 -38.56 -17.36 -30.53
N GLU A 311 -38.12 -17.57 -31.78
CA GLU A 311 -38.38 -16.65 -32.89
C GLU A 311 -39.91 -16.51 -33.16
N GLY A 312 -40.37 -15.26 -33.25
CA GLY A 312 -41.80 -14.97 -33.45
C GLY A 312 -42.70 -15.16 -32.20
N ALA A 313 -42.18 -15.62 -31.10
CA ALA A 313 -42.92 -15.62 -29.85
C ALA A 313 -43.13 -14.18 -29.35
N VAL A 314 -44.35 -13.88 -28.87
CA VAL A 314 -44.73 -12.55 -28.35
C VAL A 314 -45.07 -12.60 -26.84
N SER A 315 -45.10 -13.80 -26.26
CA SER A 315 -45.49 -14.00 -24.87
C SER A 315 -44.63 -15.07 -24.21
N ALA A 316 -44.53 -14.97 -22.91
CA ALA A 316 -43.89 -15.94 -22.02
C ALA A 316 -44.88 -16.36 -20.91
N ARG A 317 -44.90 -17.64 -20.58
CA ARG A 317 -45.63 -18.14 -19.42
C ARG A 317 -44.76 -18.14 -18.20
N VAL A 318 -45.24 -17.65 -17.08
CA VAL A 318 -44.57 -17.75 -15.78
C VAL A 318 -44.72 -19.19 -15.28
N ALA A 319 -43.67 -19.99 -15.43
CA ALA A 319 -43.66 -21.40 -15.09
C ALA A 319 -43.56 -21.64 -13.58
N SER A 320 -42.75 -20.83 -12.89
CA SER A 320 -42.69 -20.87 -11.42
C SER A 320 -42.18 -19.53 -10.85
N VAL A 321 -42.58 -19.25 -9.61
CA VAL A 321 -42.09 -18.11 -8.80
C VAL A 321 -41.66 -18.64 -7.45
N GLU A 322 -40.35 -18.70 -7.24
CA GLU A 322 -39.73 -19.13 -6.00
C GLU A 322 -39.27 -17.92 -5.21
N LYS A 323 -39.77 -17.71 -3.98
CA LYS A 323 -39.28 -16.69 -3.05
C LYS A 323 -38.59 -17.37 -1.89
N LYS A 324 -37.34 -16.91 -1.60
CA LYS A 324 -36.53 -17.46 -0.51
C LYS A 324 -35.90 -16.36 0.31
N ARG A 325 -36.23 -16.33 1.60
CA ARG A 325 -35.55 -15.45 2.55
C ARG A 325 -34.30 -16.14 3.06
N ARG A 326 -33.19 -15.40 3.00
CA ARG A 326 -31.89 -15.83 3.52
C ARG A 326 -31.32 -14.79 4.47
N LYS A 327 -30.83 -15.26 5.62
CA LYS A 327 -30.08 -14.40 6.56
C LYS A 327 -28.66 -14.27 6.09
N VAL A 328 -28.19 -13.02 6.02
CA VAL A 328 -26.77 -12.67 5.78
C VAL A 328 -26.18 -12.31 7.15
N PRO A 329 -25.22 -13.08 7.67
CA PRO A 329 -24.67 -12.83 9.00
C PRO A 329 -23.94 -11.48 9.03
N ALA A 330 -23.98 -10.85 10.20
CA ALA A 330 -23.19 -9.66 10.45
C ALA A 330 -21.68 -9.97 10.33
N PRO A 331 -20.86 -9.00 9.92
CA PRO A 331 -19.44 -9.24 9.72
C PRO A 331 -18.73 -9.49 11.05
N VAL A 332 -17.59 -10.20 11.00
CA VAL A 332 -16.72 -10.40 12.17
C VAL A 332 -15.87 -9.16 12.45
N PRO A 333 -15.34 -8.99 13.67
CA PRO A 333 -14.43 -7.90 14.00
C PRO A 333 -13.22 -7.79 13.07
N PHE A 334 -12.68 -6.59 12.90
CA PHE A 334 -11.48 -6.38 12.11
C PHE A 334 -10.23 -6.86 12.83
N ASN A 335 -9.44 -7.69 12.13
CA ASN A 335 -8.00 -7.79 12.33
C ASN A 335 -7.25 -6.92 11.30
N THR A 336 -5.93 -6.86 11.37
CA THR A 336 -5.09 -6.05 10.46
C THR A 336 -5.31 -6.38 8.99
N THR A 337 -5.34 -7.67 8.64
CA THR A 337 -5.50 -8.12 7.24
C THR A 337 -6.87 -7.76 6.68
N SER A 338 -7.93 -8.04 7.43
CA SER A 338 -9.30 -7.74 6.98
C SER A 338 -9.57 -6.22 6.90
N LEU A 339 -8.94 -5.41 7.78
CA LEU A 339 -8.97 -3.96 7.68
C LEU A 339 -8.28 -3.46 6.40
N MET A 340 -7.06 -3.95 6.12
CA MET A 340 -6.33 -3.58 4.90
C MET A 340 -7.10 -3.97 3.63
N ALA A 341 -7.72 -5.15 3.62
CA ALA A 341 -8.52 -5.61 2.48
C ALA A 341 -9.77 -4.74 2.27
N ALA A 342 -10.49 -4.41 3.34
CA ALA A 342 -11.66 -3.54 3.28
C ALA A 342 -11.29 -2.10 2.86
N ALA A 343 -10.20 -1.56 3.41
CA ALA A 343 -9.69 -0.24 3.05
C ALA A 343 -9.23 -0.18 1.58
N SER A 344 -8.64 -1.27 1.06
CA SER A 344 -8.23 -1.39 -0.35
C SER A 344 -9.44 -1.34 -1.29
N ALA A 345 -10.55 -1.98 -0.93
CA ALA A 345 -11.81 -1.90 -1.67
C ALA A 345 -12.36 -0.46 -1.73
N GLU A 346 -12.03 0.36 -0.73
CA GLU A 346 -12.38 1.77 -0.65
C GLU A 346 -11.32 2.72 -1.25
N GLY A 347 -10.31 2.18 -1.96
CA GLY A 347 -9.27 2.96 -2.62
C GLY A 347 -8.14 3.45 -1.69
N ILE A 348 -7.96 2.84 -0.52
CA ILE A 348 -6.84 3.11 0.40
C ILE A 348 -5.88 1.92 0.34
N SER A 349 -4.69 2.11 -0.22
CA SER A 349 -3.69 1.02 -0.29
C SER A 349 -3.31 0.48 1.10
N PRO A 350 -2.90 -0.80 1.23
CA PRO A 350 -2.54 -1.41 2.51
C PRO A 350 -1.49 -0.60 3.30
N ALA A 351 -0.43 -0.13 2.63
CA ALA A 351 0.60 0.68 3.29
C ALA A 351 0.05 2.02 3.80
N ARG A 352 -0.85 2.66 3.04
CA ARG A 352 -1.51 3.89 3.49
C ARG A 352 -2.51 3.61 4.61
N CYS A 353 -3.24 2.51 4.54
CA CYS A 353 -4.16 2.07 5.59
C CYS A 353 -3.43 1.92 6.92
N MET A 354 -2.30 1.22 6.94
CA MET A 354 -1.53 1.04 8.18
C MET A 354 -0.96 2.35 8.72
N ARG A 355 -0.47 3.25 7.87
CA ARG A 355 0.00 4.58 8.32
C ARG A 355 -1.12 5.41 8.97
N ILE A 356 -2.31 5.39 8.37
CA ILE A 356 -3.49 6.09 8.92
C ILE A 356 -3.93 5.42 10.23
N ALA A 357 -4.03 4.10 10.27
CA ALA A 357 -4.44 3.35 11.45
C ALA A 357 -3.49 3.60 12.63
N GLU A 358 -2.18 3.66 12.37
CA GLU A 358 -1.18 3.99 13.38
C GLU A 358 -1.32 5.42 13.91
N SER A 359 -1.60 6.40 13.04
CA SER A 359 -1.91 7.77 13.45
C SER A 359 -3.18 7.83 14.31
N LEU A 360 -4.26 7.15 13.90
CA LEU A 360 -5.51 7.09 14.67
C LEU A 360 -5.32 6.44 16.04
N TYR A 361 -4.52 5.37 16.13
CA TYR A 361 -4.15 4.74 17.40
C TYR A 361 -3.37 5.70 18.28
N MET A 362 -2.31 6.31 17.73
CA MET A 362 -1.50 7.29 18.46
C MET A 362 -2.33 8.50 18.92
N ASP A 363 -3.36 8.89 18.19
CA ASP A 363 -4.27 9.96 18.56
C ASP A 363 -5.38 9.53 19.54
N GLY A 364 -5.50 8.22 19.82
CA GLY A 364 -6.45 7.66 20.77
C GLY A 364 -7.86 7.51 20.21
N TYR A 365 -8.03 7.41 18.90
CA TYR A 365 -9.30 7.19 18.23
C TYR A 365 -9.65 5.74 17.99
N ILE A 366 -8.64 4.87 17.93
CA ILE A 366 -8.82 3.42 17.76
C ILE A 366 -7.87 2.64 18.66
N SER A 367 -8.18 1.37 18.88
CA SER A 367 -7.27 0.40 19.53
C SER A 367 -6.06 0.08 18.63
N TYR A 368 -5.09 -0.65 19.19
CA TYR A 368 -3.88 -1.06 18.47
C TYR A 368 -4.19 -1.77 17.13
N PRO A 369 -3.65 -1.29 16.01
CA PRO A 369 -4.09 -1.76 14.71
C PRO A 369 -3.37 -3.00 14.17
N ARG A 370 -2.34 -3.51 14.85
CA ARG A 370 -1.58 -4.68 14.43
C ARG A 370 -2.00 -5.90 15.24
N VAL A 371 -3.11 -6.51 14.85
CA VAL A 371 -3.74 -7.62 15.56
C VAL A 371 -4.17 -8.71 14.60
N ASP A 372 -4.09 -9.96 15.03
CA ASP A 372 -4.62 -11.13 14.30
C ASP A 372 -5.96 -11.59 14.88
N ASN A 373 -6.31 -11.14 16.09
CA ASN A 373 -7.52 -11.49 16.81
C ASN A 373 -8.79 -11.02 16.05
N THR A 374 -9.81 -11.88 16.04
CA THR A 374 -11.13 -11.61 15.45
C THR A 374 -12.27 -11.86 16.44
N VAL A 375 -11.92 -11.94 17.74
CA VAL A 375 -12.86 -12.18 18.85
C VAL A 375 -12.62 -11.12 19.92
N TYR A 376 -13.62 -10.32 20.27
CA TYR A 376 -13.51 -9.41 21.41
C TYR A 376 -13.47 -10.21 22.71
N PRO A 377 -12.50 -9.92 23.61
CA PRO A 377 -12.43 -10.60 24.90
C PRO A 377 -13.59 -10.17 25.79
N ASP A 378 -13.99 -11.05 26.70
CA ASP A 378 -15.09 -10.78 27.64
C ASP A 378 -14.79 -9.61 28.60
N SER A 379 -13.51 -9.27 28.77
CA SER A 379 -13.06 -8.13 29.57
C SER A 379 -13.31 -6.77 28.90
N LEU A 380 -13.59 -6.73 27.61
CA LEU A 380 -13.89 -5.48 26.88
C LEU A 380 -15.36 -5.13 27.08
N ASP A 381 -15.63 -4.02 27.78
CA ASP A 381 -16.98 -3.48 27.90
C ASP A 381 -17.45 -2.87 26.57
N LEU A 382 -18.21 -3.66 25.81
CA LEU A 382 -18.75 -3.24 24.51
C LEU A 382 -19.72 -2.05 24.66
N ALA A 383 -20.42 -1.91 25.79
CA ALA A 383 -21.35 -0.80 26.01
C ALA A 383 -20.57 0.50 26.26
N GLU A 384 -19.46 0.45 26.96
CA GLU A 384 -18.58 1.61 27.13
C GLU A 384 -18.05 2.10 25.77
N VAL A 385 -17.59 1.19 24.91
CA VAL A 385 -17.10 1.54 23.56
C VAL A 385 -18.22 2.17 22.71
N VAL A 386 -19.43 1.58 22.72
CA VAL A 386 -20.58 2.15 22.01
C VAL A 386 -20.92 3.55 22.52
N ASN A 387 -20.89 3.76 23.84
CA ASN A 387 -21.12 5.10 24.43
C ASN A 387 -20.02 6.08 24.05
N ALA A 388 -18.76 5.67 23.99
CA ALA A 388 -17.62 6.52 23.62
C ALA A 388 -17.77 7.14 22.22
N ILE A 389 -18.37 6.42 21.28
CA ILE A 389 -18.55 6.90 19.88
C ILE A 389 -19.92 7.51 19.61
N ALA A 390 -20.85 7.43 20.56
CA ALA A 390 -22.23 7.89 20.39
C ALA A 390 -22.34 9.43 20.17
N ALA A 391 -21.33 10.19 20.56
CA ALA A 391 -21.27 11.64 20.34
C ALA A 391 -21.15 12.02 18.85
N ASN A 392 -20.70 11.12 17.99
CA ASN A 392 -20.68 11.37 16.55
C ASN A 392 -22.11 11.26 15.97
N PRO A 393 -22.66 12.32 15.34
CA PRO A 393 -24.01 12.31 14.79
C PRO A 393 -24.30 11.18 13.78
N ALA A 394 -23.28 10.72 13.06
CA ALA A 394 -23.41 9.63 12.09
C ALA A 394 -23.62 8.26 12.76
N TYR A 395 -23.30 8.10 14.03
CA TYR A 395 -23.40 6.83 14.76
C TYR A 395 -24.40 6.87 15.91
N GLY A 396 -24.67 8.04 16.48
CA GLY A 396 -25.54 8.23 17.66
C GLY A 396 -26.86 7.48 17.59
N PRO A 397 -27.65 7.55 16.50
CA PRO A 397 -28.89 6.81 16.36
C PRO A 397 -28.70 5.28 16.47
N TYR A 398 -27.66 4.75 15.85
CA TYR A 398 -27.33 3.31 15.90
C TYR A 398 -26.86 2.86 17.28
N CYS A 399 -26.01 3.67 17.92
CA CYS A 399 -25.54 3.43 19.28
C CYS A 399 -26.73 3.38 20.27
N LYS A 400 -27.66 4.34 20.20
CA LYS A 400 -28.87 4.36 21.00
C LYS A 400 -29.74 3.11 20.78
N GLN A 401 -29.92 2.71 19.51
CA GLN A 401 -30.68 1.51 19.18
C GLN A 401 -30.05 0.25 19.76
N LEU A 402 -28.73 0.08 19.62
CA LEU A 402 -28.00 -1.07 20.12
C LEU A 402 -28.06 -1.16 21.65
N LEU A 403 -27.84 -0.06 22.36
CA LEU A 403 -27.89 -0.02 23.81
C LEU A 403 -29.29 -0.28 24.36
N SER A 404 -30.35 0.10 23.64
CA SER A 404 -31.73 -0.13 24.03
C SER A 404 -32.21 -1.58 23.74
N ALA A 405 -31.51 -2.34 22.91
CA ALA A 405 -31.91 -3.70 22.53
C ALA A 405 -31.54 -4.78 23.58
N GLY A 406 -30.80 -4.41 24.63
CA GLY A 406 -30.38 -5.32 25.71
C GLY A 406 -28.87 -5.59 25.70
N PRO A 407 -28.40 -6.67 26.31
CA PRO A 407 -26.99 -6.99 26.39
C PRO A 407 -26.33 -7.13 25.02
N LEU A 408 -25.22 -6.41 24.79
CA LEU A 408 -24.50 -6.42 23.54
C LEU A 408 -23.73 -7.74 23.37
N LYS A 409 -23.85 -8.33 22.19
CA LYS A 409 -23.10 -9.52 21.82
C LYS A 409 -22.52 -9.34 20.42
N ALA A 410 -21.20 -9.34 20.32
CA ALA A 410 -20.52 -9.25 19.06
C ALA A 410 -20.47 -10.58 18.31
N THR A 411 -20.39 -10.52 17.00
CA THR A 411 -20.00 -11.67 16.18
C THR A 411 -18.58 -12.13 16.52
N ARG A 412 -18.28 -13.39 16.32
CA ARG A 412 -16.97 -14.00 16.56
C ARG A 412 -16.36 -14.48 15.25
N GLY A 413 -15.10 -14.17 15.02
CA GLY A 413 -14.33 -14.76 13.93
C GLY A 413 -13.71 -16.11 14.34
N LYS A 414 -12.79 -16.61 13.54
CA LYS A 414 -12.13 -17.91 13.77
C LYS A 414 -10.86 -17.83 14.61
N THR A 415 -10.17 -16.70 14.55
CA THR A 415 -8.87 -16.51 15.23
C THR A 415 -9.10 -15.80 16.55
N GLU A 416 -8.69 -16.42 17.62
CA GLU A 416 -8.71 -15.86 18.97
C GLU A 416 -7.28 -15.87 19.50
N THR A 417 -6.77 -14.71 19.91
CA THR A 417 -5.44 -14.53 20.50
C THR A 417 -5.55 -13.73 21.79
N THR A 418 -4.53 -13.85 22.63
CA THR A 418 -4.52 -13.23 23.97
C THR A 418 -3.70 -11.93 24.03
N ASP A 419 -3.11 -11.51 22.90
CA ASP A 419 -2.25 -10.32 22.82
C ASP A 419 -3.06 -9.02 22.84
N HIS A 420 -3.88 -8.80 21.82
CA HIS A 420 -4.72 -7.61 21.67
C HIS A 420 -6.14 -7.96 21.23
N PRO A 421 -7.16 -7.17 21.64
CA PRO A 421 -8.50 -7.28 21.06
C PRO A 421 -8.48 -6.91 19.58
N PRO A 422 -9.49 -7.34 18.79
CA PRO A 422 -9.71 -6.83 17.43
C PRO A 422 -9.76 -5.31 17.39
N ILE A 423 -9.55 -4.73 16.22
CA ILE A 423 -9.54 -3.27 16.03
C ILE A 423 -10.94 -2.69 16.28
N TYR A 424 -11.04 -1.71 17.17
CA TYR A 424 -12.28 -1.02 17.53
C TYR A 424 -12.04 0.47 17.78
N PRO A 425 -13.08 1.33 17.66
CA PRO A 425 -12.95 2.75 17.96
C PRO A 425 -12.94 2.99 19.49
N THR A 426 -12.07 3.87 19.97
CA THR A 426 -11.89 4.20 21.40
C THR A 426 -12.45 5.57 21.77
N ALA A 427 -12.68 6.42 20.78
CA ALA A 427 -13.25 7.75 20.97
C ALA A 427 -14.04 8.19 19.73
N ALA A 428 -15.00 9.12 19.91
CA ALA A 428 -15.70 9.72 18.80
C ALA A 428 -14.77 10.64 17.99
N ALA A 429 -14.87 10.58 16.66
CA ALA A 429 -14.23 11.52 15.75
C ALA A 429 -15.23 11.96 14.67
N THR A 430 -15.16 13.22 14.28
CA THR A 430 -15.97 13.83 13.22
C THR A 430 -15.09 14.23 12.03
N PRO A 431 -15.65 14.58 10.86
CA PRO A 431 -14.88 15.10 9.73
C PRO A 431 -14.07 16.38 10.04
N ASP A 432 -14.43 17.12 11.11
CA ASP A 432 -13.72 18.33 11.53
C ASP A 432 -12.48 18.01 12.39
N ASP A 433 -12.44 16.84 13.02
CA ASP A 433 -11.35 16.41 13.88
C ASP A 433 -10.20 15.76 13.08
N LEU A 434 -10.51 15.15 11.94
CA LEU A 434 -9.58 14.31 11.16
C LEU A 434 -9.49 14.80 9.71
N SER A 435 -8.36 14.47 9.05
CA SER A 435 -8.29 14.65 7.61
C SER A 435 -9.34 13.77 6.90
N ALA A 436 -9.76 14.12 5.68
CA ALA A 436 -10.73 13.34 4.93
C ALA A 436 -10.33 11.86 4.72
N ALA A 437 -9.02 11.59 4.61
CA ALA A 437 -8.51 10.24 4.46
C ALA A 437 -8.52 9.47 5.79
N ASP A 438 -8.15 10.13 6.87
CA ASP A 438 -8.11 9.54 8.21
C ASP A 438 -9.53 9.27 8.70
N TYR A 439 -10.45 10.24 8.49
CA TYR A 439 -11.86 10.05 8.79
C TYR A 439 -12.49 8.91 7.98
N LYS A 440 -12.11 8.74 6.70
CA LYS A 440 -12.61 7.64 5.87
C LYS A 440 -12.25 6.28 6.50
N LEU A 441 -11.02 6.10 6.97
CA LEU A 441 -10.59 4.85 7.62
C LEU A 441 -11.24 4.69 8.99
N TYR A 442 -11.28 5.75 9.80
CA TYR A 442 -11.97 5.74 11.09
C TYR A 442 -13.45 5.35 10.95
N ASN A 443 -14.16 5.96 10.00
CA ASN A 443 -15.56 5.65 9.71
C ASN A 443 -15.77 4.18 9.30
N LEU A 444 -14.84 3.61 8.51
CA LEU A 444 -14.87 2.18 8.15
C LEU A 444 -14.76 1.30 9.39
N ILE A 445 -13.84 1.63 10.32
CA ILE A 445 -13.60 0.90 11.57
C ILE A 445 -14.81 1.01 12.51
N ALA A 446 -15.29 2.23 12.75
CA ALA A 446 -16.41 2.48 13.65
C ALA A 446 -17.70 1.80 13.17
N ARG A 447 -18.01 1.90 11.89
CA ARG A 447 -19.17 1.21 11.30
C ARG A 447 -19.03 -0.30 11.33
N ARG A 448 -17.80 -0.84 11.13
CA ARG A 448 -17.55 -2.27 11.25
C ARG A 448 -17.79 -2.75 12.68
N PHE A 449 -17.28 -2.05 13.67
CA PHE A 449 -17.49 -2.35 15.08
C PHE A 449 -18.99 -2.44 15.42
N LEU A 450 -19.76 -1.39 15.10
CA LEU A 450 -21.21 -1.35 15.34
C LEU A 450 -21.95 -2.46 14.57
N ALA A 451 -21.50 -2.79 13.37
CA ALA A 451 -22.09 -3.87 12.57
C ALA A 451 -21.89 -5.24 13.23
N THR A 452 -20.75 -5.48 13.91
CA THR A 452 -20.52 -6.75 14.65
C THR A 452 -21.50 -6.96 15.80
N LEU A 453 -22.06 -5.87 16.33
CA LEU A 453 -23.05 -5.87 17.42
C LEU A 453 -24.49 -5.94 16.91
N SER A 454 -24.68 -5.87 15.60
CA SER A 454 -26.01 -5.79 14.99
C SER A 454 -26.50 -7.17 14.53
N GLY A 455 -27.82 -7.28 14.38
CA GLY A 455 -28.44 -8.49 13.84
C GLY A 455 -28.10 -8.73 12.36
N PRO A 456 -28.33 -9.96 11.88
CA PRO A 456 -28.14 -10.30 10.47
C PRO A 456 -29.07 -9.47 9.57
N ALA A 457 -28.66 -9.25 8.33
CA ALA A 457 -29.56 -8.74 7.29
C ALA A 457 -30.39 -9.88 6.69
N THR A 458 -31.64 -9.60 6.32
CA THR A 458 -32.49 -10.56 5.62
C THR A 458 -32.62 -10.09 4.17
N VAL A 459 -32.24 -10.95 3.23
CA VAL A 459 -32.41 -10.74 1.79
C VAL A 459 -33.49 -11.68 1.29
N GLU A 460 -34.46 -11.13 0.59
CA GLU A 460 -35.48 -11.91 -0.13
C GLU A 460 -35.02 -12.09 -1.57
N GLY A 461 -34.65 -13.31 -1.93
CA GLY A 461 -34.31 -13.69 -3.30
C GLY A 461 -35.56 -14.18 -4.00
N THR A 462 -35.91 -13.58 -5.14
CA THR A 462 -36.96 -14.01 -6.04
C THR A 462 -36.34 -14.66 -7.26
N LYS A 463 -36.74 -15.89 -7.58
CA LYS A 463 -36.35 -16.58 -8.81
C LYS A 463 -37.62 -16.86 -9.60
N VAL A 464 -37.70 -16.35 -10.80
CA VAL A 464 -38.80 -16.54 -11.71
C VAL A 464 -38.30 -17.36 -12.90
N THR A 465 -38.99 -18.47 -13.17
CA THR A 465 -38.78 -19.27 -14.39
C THR A 465 -39.88 -18.92 -15.39
N LEU A 466 -39.48 -18.50 -16.57
CA LEU A 466 -40.31 -18.11 -17.68
C LEU A 466 -40.15 -19.15 -18.80
N ASP A 467 -41.24 -19.57 -19.39
CA ASP A 467 -41.24 -20.45 -20.55
C ASP A 467 -41.67 -19.64 -21.78
N VAL A 468 -40.80 -19.64 -22.81
CA VAL A 468 -41.07 -19.02 -24.09
C VAL A 468 -40.97 -20.11 -25.15
N ALA A 469 -42.14 -20.58 -25.63
CA ALA A 469 -42.23 -21.64 -26.67
C ALA A 469 -41.41 -22.92 -26.29
N GLY A 470 -41.33 -23.28 -25.01
CA GLY A 470 -40.61 -24.46 -24.51
C GLY A 470 -39.16 -24.12 -24.09
N GLU A 471 -38.67 -22.90 -24.32
CA GLU A 471 -37.33 -22.47 -23.86
C GLU A 471 -37.41 -21.75 -22.52
N PRO A 472 -36.67 -22.23 -21.50
CA PRO A 472 -36.71 -21.65 -20.16
C PRO A 472 -35.78 -20.48 -19.98
N PHE A 473 -36.30 -19.35 -19.45
CA PHE A 473 -35.55 -18.20 -19.01
C PHE A 473 -35.65 -18.03 -17.49
N VAL A 474 -34.58 -17.59 -16.81
CA VAL A 474 -34.57 -17.52 -15.34
C VAL A 474 -34.17 -16.12 -14.91
N ALA A 475 -35.14 -15.32 -14.46
CA ALA A 475 -34.89 -14.05 -13.80
C ALA A 475 -34.56 -14.27 -12.31
N LYS A 476 -33.59 -13.55 -11.79
CA LYS A 476 -33.28 -13.54 -10.37
C LYS A 476 -33.21 -12.10 -9.88
N GLY A 477 -33.86 -11.84 -8.77
CA GLY A 477 -33.79 -10.55 -8.07
C GLY A 477 -33.54 -10.78 -6.59
N ASP A 478 -32.72 -9.94 -6.00
CA ASP A 478 -32.44 -9.92 -4.56
C ASP A 478 -32.85 -8.53 -4.03
N VAL A 479 -33.73 -8.53 -3.02
CA VAL A 479 -34.17 -7.31 -2.34
C VAL A 479 -33.83 -7.39 -0.87
N LEU A 480 -33.29 -6.31 -0.31
CA LEU A 480 -32.97 -6.20 1.12
C LEU A 480 -34.26 -6.01 1.92
N ALA A 481 -34.82 -7.10 2.43
CA ALA A 481 -36.09 -7.09 3.18
C ALA A 481 -35.94 -6.52 4.59
N GLU A 482 -34.85 -6.87 5.28
CA GLU A 482 -34.48 -6.33 6.59
C GLU A 482 -33.01 -5.93 6.56
N PRO A 483 -32.68 -4.64 6.76
CA PRO A 483 -31.31 -4.16 6.58
C PRO A 483 -30.34 -4.72 7.62
N GLY A 484 -30.77 -4.98 8.87
CA GLY A 484 -29.89 -5.46 9.92
C GLY A 484 -28.59 -4.65 9.99
N PHE A 485 -27.43 -5.30 10.07
CA PHE A 485 -26.11 -4.65 10.11
C PHE A 485 -25.81 -3.78 8.88
N ARG A 486 -26.45 -4.03 7.74
CA ARG A 486 -26.19 -3.29 6.48
C ARG A 486 -26.66 -1.84 6.52
N ALA A 487 -27.60 -1.51 7.41
CA ALA A 487 -27.97 -0.13 7.67
C ALA A 487 -26.78 0.69 8.20
N ILE A 488 -25.91 0.04 8.96
CA ILE A 488 -24.75 0.69 9.61
C ILE A 488 -23.49 0.55 8.73
N TYR A 489 -23.31 -0.62 8.10
CA TYR A 489 -22.13 -0.97 7.32
C TYR A 489 -22.49 -1.21 5.85
N PRO A 490 -22.63 -0.15 5.03
CA PRO A 490 -23.10 -0.24 3.65
C PRO A 490 -22.00 -0.61 2.65
N TYR A 491 -20.86 -1.12 3.09
CA TYR A 491 -19.74 -1.46 2.24
C TYR A 491 -19.94 -2.82 1.55
N GLY A 492 -19.59 -2.89 0.26
CA GLY A 492 -19.71 -4.12 -0.53
C GLY A 492 -21.15 -4.52 -0.83
N LEU A 493 -22.12 -3.61 -0.71
CA LEU A 493 -23.51 -3.84 -1.09
C LEU A 493 -23.62 -3.97 -2.61
N LYS A 494 -24.35 -5.01 -3.06
CA LYS A 494 -24.89 -5.04 -4.40
C LYS A 494 -26.17 -4.19 -4.43
N LYS A 495 -26.45 -3.59 -5.58
CA LYS A 495 -27.74 -2.93 -5.78
C LYS A 495 -28.87 -3.94 -5.70
N ASP A 496 -29.99 -3.54 -5.12
CA ASP A 496 -31.21 -4.35 -5.15
C ASP A 496 -31.65 -4.55 -6.61
N GLU A 497 -31.89 -5.79 -6.97
CA GLU A 497 -32.46 -6.17 -8.26
C GLU A 497 -33.92 -6.60 -8.02
N GLN A 498 -34.81 -5.62 -8.12
CA GLN A 498 -36.23 -5.88 -7.94
C GLN A 498 -36.84 -6.40 -9.25
N LEU A 499 -37.56 -7.51 -9.17
CA LEU A 499 -38.34 -8.04 -10.26
C LEU A 499 -39.80 -7.54 -10.13
N PRO A 500 -40.56 -7.44 -11.25
CA PRO A 500 -41.96 -7.14 -11.18
C PRO A 500 -42.75 -8.22 -10.42
N ALA A 501 -43.93 -7.89 -9.90
CA ALA A 501 -44.79 -8.82 -9.19
C ALA A 501 -45.44 -9.77 -10.18
N LEU A 502 -44.88 -10.96 -10.36
CA LEU A 502 -45.35 -11.99 -11.27
C LEU A 502 -46.03 -13.10 -10.51
N SER A 503 -47.13 -13.67 -11.08
CA SER A 503 -47.87 -14.81 -10.54
C SER A 503 -47.62 -16.06 -11.40
N GLU A 504 -47.46 -17.21 -10.74
CA GLU A 504 -47.29 -18.48 -11.40
C GLU A 504 -48.52 -18.78 -12.29
N GLY A 505 -48.27 -19.27 -13.52
CA GLY A 505 -49.29 -19.52 -14.50
C GLY A 505 -49.72 -18.32 -15.35
N SER A 506 -49.34 -17.08 -14.96
CA SER A 506 -49.63 -15.86 -15.74
C SER A 506 -48.82 -15.79 -17.03
N THR A 507 -49.33 -15.01 -18.01
CA THR A 507 -48.67 -14.77 -19.28
C THR A 507 -48.22 -13.31 -19.30
N ILE A 508 -46.96 -13.07 -19.66
CA ILE A 508 -46.37 -11.73 -19.81
C ILE A 508 -45.90 -11.54 -21.23
N ALA A 509 -45.70 -10.26 -21.64
CA ALA A 509 -45.15 -9.96 -22.95
C ALA A 509 -43.68 -10.38 -23.08
N PHE A 510 -43.33 -10.98 -24.18
CA PHE A 510 -41.96 -11.27 -24.58
C PHE A 510 -41.60 -10.40 -25.77
N ASN A 511 -40.56 -9.57 -25.59
CA ASN A 511 -40.13 -8.55 -26.56
C ASN A 511 -38.95 -9.01 -27.42
N GLY A 512 -38.71 -10.33 -27.43
CA GLY A 512 -37.63 -10.95 -28.20
C GLY A 512 -36.42 -11.33 -27.33
N ALA A 513 -35.49 -12.05 -27.93
CA ALA A 513 -34.25 -12.48 -27.33
C ALA A 513 -33.06 -12.02 -28.12
N THR A 514 -31.94 -11.85 -27.42
CA THR A 514 -30.64 -11.54 -28.01
C THR A 514 -29.63 -12.63 -27.68
N CYS A 515 -28.92 -13.10 -28.71
CA CYS A 515 -27.81 -14.04 -28.53
C CYS A 515 -26.47 -13.28 -28.66
N THR A 516 -25.65 -13.36 -27.65
CA THR A 516 -24.36 -12.66 -27.62
C THR A 516 -23.24 -13.68 -27.48
N LYS A 517 -22.31 -13.68 -28.45
CA LYS A 517 -21.06 -14.42 -28.33
C LYS A 517 -20.15 -13.77 -27.31
N LYS A 518 -19.60 -14.56 -26.41
CA LYS A 518 -18.66 -14.15 -25.36
C LYS A 518 -17.48 -15.12 -25.32
N GLN A 519 -16.41 -14.71 -24.66
CA GLN A 519 -15.28 -15.57 -24.37
C GLN A 519 -15.08 -15.69 -22.87
N THR A 520 -14.56 -16.84 -22.44
CA THR A 520 -14.12 -17.00 -21.07
C THR A 520 -12.96 -16.04 -20.79
N GLU A 521 -12.89 -15.53 -19.56
CA GLU A 521 -11.85 -14.61 -19.14
C GLU A 521 -10.80 -15.33 -18.28
N PRO A 522 -9.51 -14.95 -18.39
CA PRO A 522 -8.48 -15.51 -17.53
C PRO A 522 -8.73 -15.17 -16.06
N PRO A 523 -8.12 -15.89 -15.10
CA PRO A 523 -8.25 -15.59 -13.69
C PRO A 523 -7.86 -14.14 -13.40
N ALA A 524 -8.59 -13.48 -12.51
CA ALA A 524 -8.34 -12.07 -12.20
C ALA A 524 -6.99 -11.89 -11.48
N ARG A 525 -6.25 -10.84 -11.83
CA ARG A 525 -5.05 -10.41 -11.10
C ARG A 525 -5.41 -10.04 -9.66
N TYR A 526 -4.45 -10.15 -8.75
CA TYR A 526 -4.63 -9.72 -7.37
C TYR A 526 -4.75 -8.20 -7.27
N SER A 527 -5.75 -7.70 -6.56
CA SER A 527 -5.66 -6.35 -5.97
C SER A 527 -4.73 -6.40 -4.75
N GLN A 528 -4.21 -5.25 -4.32
CA GLN A 528 -3.35 -5.20 -3.13
C GLN A 528 -4.03 -5.81 -1.90
N GLY A 529 -5.33 -5.52 -1.70
CA GLY A 529 -6.09 -6.09 -0.59
C GLY A 529 -6.25 -7.62 -0.66
N LYS A 530 -6.47 -8.19 -1.85
CA LYS A 530 -6.53 -9.64 -2.04
C LYS A 530 -5.16 -10.30 -1.85
N LEU A 531 -4.09 -9.63 -2.27
CA LEU A 531 -2.73 -10.15 -2.07
C LEU A 531 -2.37 -10.22 -0.58
N VAL A 532 -2.75 -9.22 0.24
CA VAL A 532 -2.55 -9.28 1.69
C VAL A 532 -3.26 -10.49 2.32
N GLN A 533 -4.47 -10.79 1.87
CA GLN A 533 -5.22 -11.96 2.33
C GLN A 533 -4.56 -13.28 1.91
N GLU A 534 -4.05 -13.35 0.69
CA GLU A 534 -3.35 -14.56 0.21
C GLU A 534 -2.01 -14.75 0.94
N MET A 535 -1.25 -13.67 1.21
CA MET A 535 -0.05 -13.71 2.05
C MET A 535 -0.36 -14.26 3.45
N GLU A 536 -1.46 -13.83 4.08
CA GLU A 536 -1.87 -14.34 5.39
C GLU A 536 -2.19 -15.83 5.33
N LYS A 537 -2.97 -16.24 4.36
CA LYS A 537 -3.35 -17.65 4.15
C LYS A 537 -2.14 -18.57 3.96
N LEU A 538 -1.10 -18.09 3.28
CA LEU A 538 0.15 -18.80 3.01
C LEU A 538 1.22 -18.62 4.11
N GLY A 539 0.93 -17.91 5.19
CA GLY A 539 1.88 -17.66 6.28
C GLY A 539 3.05 -16.76 5.86
N LEU A 540 2.88 -15.91 4.85
CA LEU A 540 3.90 -14.99 4.36
C LEU A 540 3.86 -13.66 5.10
N GLY A 541 4.93 -13.38 5.83
CA GLY A 541 5.07 -12.16 6.62
C GLY A 541 4.05 -12.06 7.75
N THR A 542 4.08 -10.96 8.48
CA THR A 542 3.23 -10.74 9.64
C THR A 542 2.27 -9.57 9.43
N LYS A 543 1.35 -9.40 10.37
CA LYS A 543 0.47 -8.23 10.50
C LYS A 543 1.23 -6.89 10.35
N SER A 544 2.49 -6.84 10.76
CA SER A 544 3.33 -5.62 10.68
C SER A 544 4.06 -5.45 9.34
N THR A 545 4.32 -6.51 8.59
CA THR A 545 5.23 -6.46 7.43
C THR A 545 4.57 -6.61 6.07
N ARG A 546 3.40 -7.27 5.96
CA ARG A 546 2.74 -7.54 4.66
C ARG A 546 2.56 -6.30 3.80
N ALA A 547 2.08 -5.20 4.39
CA ALA A 547 1.86 -3.95 3.67
C ALA A 547 3.16 -3.34 3.11
N SER A 548 4.24 -3.33 3.91
CA SER A 548 5.55 -2.79 3.51
C SER A 548 6.23 -3.64 2.44
N ILE A 549 6.04 -4.96 2.47
CA ILE A 549 6.55 -5.88 1.45
C ILE A 549 5.91 -5.58 0.10
N ILE A 550 4.58 -5.44 0.05
CA ILE A 550 3.87 -5.06 -1.19
C ILE A 550 4.37 -3.70 -1.68
N GLU A 551 4.45 -2.69 -0.80
CA GLU A 551 4.98 -1.37 -1.17
C GLU A 551 6.41 -1.46 -1.72
N ARG A 552 7.24 -2.34 -1.14
CA ARG A 552 8.62 -2.58 -1.59
C ARG A 552 8.68 -3.15 -3.01
N LEU A 553 7.80 -4.09 -3.37
CA LEU A 553 7.73 -4.63 -4.74
C LEU A 553 7.48 -3.54 -5.78
N TYR A 554 6.61 -2.55 -5.48
CA TYR A 554 6.42 -1.39 -6.34
C TYR A 554 7.65 -0.47 -6.40
N GLN A 555 8.30 -0.23 -5.26
CA GLN A 555 9.50 0.63 -5.20
C GLN A 555 10.66 0.08 -6.03
N VAL A 556 10.88 -1.24 -6.02
CA VAL A 556 11.92 -1.90 -6.81
C VAL A 556 11.46 -2.21 -8.24
N LYS A 557 10.23 -1.85 -8.60
CA LYS A 557 9.63 -2.00 -9.93
C LYS A 557 9.51 -3.45 -10.40
N TYR A 558 9.32 -4.37 -9.49
CA TYR A 558 8.98 -5.76 -9.85
C TYR A 558 7.51 -5.91 -10.21
N VAL A 559 6.68 -5.00 -9.70
CA VAL A 559 5.25 -4.95 -10.00
C VAL A 559 4.79 -3.53 -10.32
N GLN A 560 3.67 -3.43 -11.00
CA GLN A 560 3.01 -2.17 -11.36
C GLN A 560 1.49 -2.32 -11.30
N ASN A 561 0.77 -1.21 -11.43
CA ASN A 561 -0.69 -1.13 -11.51
C ASN A 561 -1.43 -1.67 -10.26
N ASP A 562 -2.74 -1.50 -10.24
CA ASP A 562 -3.68 -2.15 -9.31
C ASP A 562 -4.99 -2.34 -10.08
N PRO A 563 -5.41 -3.58 -10.40
CA PRO A 563 -4.81 -4.86 -9.96
C PRO A 563 -3.35 -5.06 -10.35
N ILE A 564 -2.62 -5.81 -9.49
CA ILE A 564 -1.17 -5.96 -9.54
C ILE A 564 -0.74 -6.74 -10.77
N GLU A 565 0.22 -6.20 -11.49
CA GLU A 565 0.83 -6.78 -12.68
C GLU A 565 2.35 -6.88 -12.49
N PRO A 566 2.99 -8.05 -12.70
CA PRO A 566 4.44 -8.15 -12.63
C PRO A 566 5.07 -7.49 -13.86
N SER A 567 6.26 -6.91 -13.68
CA SER A 567 7.12 -6.47 -14.79
C SER A 567 7.86 -7.66 -15.40
N GLN A 568 8.44 -7.49 -16.59
CA GLN A 568 9.29 -8.53 -17.17
C GLN A 568 10.49 -8.84 -16.26
N LEU A 569 11.06 -7.82 -15.63
CA LEU A 569 12.10 -8.01 -14.62
C LEU A 569 11.60 -8.81 -13.41
N GLY A 570 10.38 -8.55 -12.92
CA GLY A 570 9.78 -9.33 -11.83
C GLY A 570 9.62 -10.79 -12.20
N ILE A 571 9.14 -11.07 -13.41
CA ILE A 571 9.01 -12.45 -13.95
C ILE A 571 10.39 -13.11 -14.05
N ALA A 572 11.38 -12.45 -14.66
CA ALA A 572 12.72 -13.02 -14.85
C ALA A 572 13.44 -13.30 -13.51
N VAL A 573 13.23 -12.47 -12.49
CA VAL A 573 13.77 -12.74 -11.14
C VAL A 573 13.19 -14.04 -10.59
N ILE A 574 11.88 -14.24 -10.72
CA ILE A 574 11.24 -15.47 -10.22
C ILE A 574 11.65 -16.68 -11.07
N ASP A 575 11.65 -16.55 -12.41
CA ASP A 575 12.04 -17.65 -13.31
C ASP A 575 13.48 -18.15 -13.01
N ALA A 576 14.41 -17.21 -12.80
CA ALA A 576 15.78 -17.54 -12.45
C ALA A 576 15.91 -18.20 -11.06
N LEU A 577 15.18 -17.68 -10.07
CA LEU A 577 15.20 -18.25 -8.71
C LEU A 577 14.47 -19.60 -8.65
N ASP A 578 13.32 -19.77 -9.31
CA ASP A 578 12.60 -21.04 -9.41
C ASP A 578 13.47 -22.14 -10.01
N LYS A 579 14.26 -21.78 -11.03
CA LYS A 579 15.13 -22.74 -11.73
C LYS A 579 16.30 -23.21 -10.88
N PHE A 580 16.95 -22.34 -10.14
CA PHE A 580 18.22 -22.59 -9.48
C PHE A 580 18.16 -22.63 -7.95
N ALA A 581 17.13 -22.03 -7.34
CA ALA A 581 16.95 -21.94 -5.89
C ALA A 581 15.47 -21.92 -5.51
N PRO A 582 14.70 -22.98 -5.83
CA PRO A 582 13.24 -22.98 -5.74
C PRO A 582 12.68 -22.73 -4.34
N HIS A 583 13.40 -23.10 -3.28
CA HIS A 583 12.94 -22.86 -1.91
C HIS A 583 12.80 -21.37 -1.57
N ILE A 584 13.53 -20.49 -2.29
CA ILE A 584 13.45 -19.04 -2.07
C ILE A 584 12.13 -18.47 -2.60
N THR A 585 11.54 -19.08 -3.63
CA THR A 585 10.31 -18.61 -4.28
C THR A 585 9.05 -19.20 -3.66
N HIS A 586 9.17 -20.34 -2.98
CA HIS A 586 8.05 -21.04 -2.38
C HIS A 586 7.70 -20.50 -0.99
N ALA A 587 6.40 -20.47 -0.68
CA ALA A 587 5.90 -19.93 0.58
C ALA A 587 6.23 -20.81 1.79
N GLU A 588 6.36 -22.11 1.59
CA GLU A 588 6.49 -23.12 2.64
C GLU A 588 7.71 -22.91 3.52
N MET A 589 8.86 -22.60 2.92
CA MET A 589 10.09 -22.32 3.65
C MET A 589 9.92 -21.11 4.57
N THR A 590 9.37 -20.04 4.05
CA THR A 590 9.13 -18.82 4.82
C THR A 590 8.12 -19.06 5.93
N ALA A 591 7.04 -19.79 5.65
CA ALA A 591 6.03 -20.15 6.65
C ALA A 591 6.62 -21.01 7.77
N GLU A 592 7.54 -21.94 7.46
CA GLU A 592 8.22 -22.75 8.47
C GLU A 592 9.14 -21.90 9.37
N LEU A 593 9.90 -20.97 8.79
CA LEU A 593 10.70 -20.02 9.56
C LEU A 593 9.82 -19.13 10.47
N GLU A 594 8.65 -18.68 9.99
CA GLU A 594 7.72 -17.92 10.84
C GLU A 594 7.19 -18.79 12.00
N ARG A 595 6.82 -20.06 11.74
CA ARG A 595 6.42 -20.99 12.80
C ARG A 595 7.56 -21.27 13.79
N SER A 596 8.80 -21.34 13.32
CA SER A 596 9.96 -21.48 14.22
C SER A 596 10.14 -20.26 15.12
N MET A 597 9.86 -19.07 14.61
CA MET A 597 9.84 -17.84 15.44
C MET A 597 8.67 -17.81 16.43
N ASP A 598 7.51 -18.41 16.08
CA ASP A 598 6.40 -18.60 17.03
C ASP A 598 6.84 -19.54 18.16
N ARG A 599 7.52 -20.66 17.85
CA ARG A 599 8.07 -21.57 18.85
C ARG A 599 9.13 -20.94 19.76
N ILE A 600 9.90 -19.95 19.26
CA ILE A 600 10.79 -19.16 20.15
C ILE A 600 9.94 -18.36 21.16
N ALA A 601 8.89 -17.69 20.70
CA ALA A 601 8.03 -16.90 21.58
C ALA A 601 7.26 -17.78 22.61
N GLU A 602 7.08 -19.07 22.32
CA GLU A 602 6.49 -20.07 23.20
C GLU A 602 7.52 -20.76 24.11
N GLY A 603 8.82 -20.42 23.97
CA GLY A 603 9.92 -21.04 24.74
C GLY A 603 10.31 -22.46 24.30
N GLU A 604 9.83 -22.92 23.15
CA GLU A 604 10.07 -24.27 22.62
C GLU A 604 11.37 -24.38 21.80
N GLN A 605 11.83 -23.28 21.22
CA GLN A 605 13.07 -23.20 20.44
C GLN A 605 13.92 -21.99 20.85
N THR A 606 15.23 -22.06 20.63
CA THR A 606 16.12 -20.93 20.87
C THR A 606 16.34 -20.10 19.61
N LYS A 607 16.62 -18.80 19.80
CA LYS A 607 17.03 -17.89 18.71
C LYS A 607 18.23 -18.46 17.93
N ALA A 608 19.23 -19.03 18.61
CA ALA A 608 20.45 -19.52 17.99
C ALA A 608 20.14 -20.65 17.01
N GLU A 609 19.35 -21.65 17.39
CA GLU A 609 18.94 -22.77 16.54
C GLU A 609 18.21 -22.33 15.28
N VAL A 610 17.27 -21.40 15.43
CA VAL A 610 16.46 -20.93 14.27
C VAL A 610 17.29 -20.10 13.30
N VAL A 611 18.16 -19.22 13.80
CA VAL A 611 19.06 -18.41 12.95
C VAL A 611 20.06 -19.31 12.23
N GLU A 612 20.63 -20.34 12.91
CA GLU A 612 21.55 -21.29 12.31
C GLU A 612 20.89 -22.13 11.21
N THR A 613 19.70 -22.69 11.46
CA THR A 613 18.93 -23.42 10.45
C THR A 613 18.69 -22.55 9.23
N SER A 614 18.35 -21.29 9.42
CA SER A 614 18.12 -20.32 8.37
C SER A 614 19.40 -20.00 7.56
N ARG A 615 20.56 -19.91 8.21
CA ARG A 615 21.87 -19.71 7.56
C ARG A 615 22.25 -20.90 6.68
N ASN A 616 22.08 -22.11 7.19
CA ASN A 616 22.38 -23.33 6.47
C ASN A 616 21.52 -23.48 5.21
N LEU A 617 20.22 -23.15 5.31
CA LEU A 617 19.32 -23.15 4.18
C LEU A 617 19.77 -22.13 3.11
N LEU A 618 20.07 -20.90 3.54
CA LEU A 618 20.53 -19.86 2.59
C LEU A 618 21.88 -20.23 1.94
N ALA A 619 22.78 -20.91 2.67
CA ALA A 619 24.05 -21.36 2.12
C ALA A 619 23.87 -22.39 1.00
N GLN A 620 22.93 -23.33 1.17
CA GLN A 620 22.55 -24.29 0.15
C GLN A 620 22.01 -23.62 -1.11
N GLU A 621 21.04 -22.68 -0.91
CA GLU A 621 20.45 -21.94 -2.02
C GLU A 621 21.47 -21.08 -2.77
N LEU A 622 22.37 -20.40 -2.04
CA LEU A 622 23.44 -19.62 -2.67
C LEU A 622 24.44 -20.52 -3.43
N ALA A 623 24.77 -21.70 -2.91
CA ALA A 623 25.65 -22.65 -3.57
C ALA A 623 25.05 -23.14 -4.90
N ASN A 624 23.73 -23.26 -4.98
CA ASN A 624 23.03 -23.61 -6.22
C ASN A 624 23.00 -22.42 -7.22
N LEU A 625 22.87 -21.20 -6.71
CA LEU A 625 22.78 -19.99 -7.56
C LEU A 625 24.13 -19.55 -8.17
N MET A 626 25.22 -19.66 -7.41
CA MET A 626 26.52 -19.10 -7.81
C MET A 626 27.07 -19.66 -9.14
N PRO A 627 26.99 -20.98 -9.45
CA PRO A 627 27.47 -21.52 -10.73
C PRO A 627 26.69 -21.01 -11.95
N HIS A 628 25.43 -20.56 -11.75
CA HIS A 628 24.52 -20.13 -12.81
C HIS A 628 24.42 -18.60 -12.92
N SER A 629 25.38 -17.87 -12.35
CA SER A 629 25.33 -16.39 -12.28
C SER A 629 25.29 -15.74 -13.66
N GLU A 630 25.90 -16.31 -14.70
CA GLU A 630 25.85 -15.81 -16.07
C GLU A 630 24.46 -15.97 -16.69
N GLU A 631 23.82 -17.16 -16.54
CA GLU A 631 22.46 -17.40 -17.02
C GLU A 631 21.45 -16.44 -16.34
N VAL A 632 21.59 -16.23 -15.03
CA VAL A 632 20.77 -15.27 -14.28
C VAL A 632 21.01 -13.85 -14.80
N ALA A 633 22.27 -13.47 -15.05
CA ALA A 633 22.62 -12.14 -15.57
C ALA A 633 21.96 -11.87 -16.93
N ASP A 634 22.02 -12.85 -17.84
CA ASP A 634 21.45 -12.73 -19.18
C ASP A 634 19.92 -12.62 -19.13
N ALA A 635 19.25 -13.49 -18.37
CA ALA A 635 17.80 -13.42 -18.18
C ALA A 635 17.33 -12.06 -17.61
N LEU A 636 18.03 -11.53 -16.60
CA LEU A 636 17.71 -10.22 -16.03
C LEU A 636 18.01 -9.08 -17.01
N SER A 637 19.02 -9.25 -17.85
CA SER A 637 19.38 -8.28 -18.90
C SER A 637 18.29 -8.14 -19.93
N ASP A 638 17.83 -9.27 -20.44
CA ASP A 638 16.78 -9.33 -21.46
C ASP A 638 15.46 -8.77 -20.92
N ALA A 639 15.12 -9.09 -19.69
CA ALA A 639 13.94 -8.58 -19.03
C ALA A 639 13.98 -7.07 -18.82
N VAL A 640 15.12 -6.50 -18.42
CA VAL A 640 15.28 -5.04 -18.29
C VAL A 640 15.18 -4.36 -19.67
N ALA A 641 15.73 -4.98 -20.71
CA ALA A 641 15.59 -4.48 -22.07
C ALA A 641 14.13 -4.51 -22.54
N ALA A 642 13.41 -5.58 -22.22
CA ALA A 642 11.99 -5.74 -22.53
C ALA A 642 11.11 -4.72 -21.79
N ASP A 643 11.34 -4.50 -20.47
CA ASP A 643 10.62 -3.47 -19.69
C ASP A 643 10.90 -2.03 -20.18
N ALA A 644 12.07 -1.81 -20.77
CA ALA A 644 12.45 -0.51 -21.32
C ALA A 644 12.04 -0.33 -22.78
N TYR A 645 11.60 -1.37 -23.45
CA TYR A 645 11.29 -1.35 -24.89
C TYR A 645 10.14 -0.40 -25.22
N VAL A 646 10.31 0.39 -26.27
CA VAL A 646 9.30 1.35 -26.74
C VAL A 646 8.87 1.01 -28.19
N GLY A 647 9.78 0.50 -28.98
CA GLY A 647 9.55 0.16 -30.38
C GLY A 647 10.85 0.15 -31.18
N PRO A 648 10.80 -0.14 -32.49
CA PRO A 648 11.99 -0.18 -33.34
C PRO A 648 12.53 1.23 -33.66
N CYS A 649 13.86 1.35 -33.73
CA CYS A 649 14.53 2.57 -34.15
C CYS A 649 14.35 2.83 -35.65
N PRO A 650 13.87 4.00 -36.08
CA PRO A 650 13.66 4.29 -37.48
C PRO A 650 14.97 4.41 -38.28
N LYS A 651 16.13 4.58 -37.62
CA LYS A 651 17.44 4.74 -38.31
C LYS A 651 18.17 3.41 -38.49
N CYS A 652 18.15 2.53 -37.51
CA CYS A 652 18.96 1.31 -37.51
C CYS A 652 18.18 0.02 -37.23
N GLY A 653 16.87 0.10 -36.96
CA GLY A 653 16.02 -1.06 -36.69
C GLY A 653 16.18 -1.67 -35.30
N LYS A 654 17.24 -1.34 -34.52
CA LYS A 654 17.42 -1.82 -33.15
C LYS A 654 16.40 -1.15 -32.22
N ASP A 655 16.26 -1.67 -30.99
CA ASP A 655 15.26 -1.20 -30.03
C ASP A 655 15.46 0.25 -29.58
N LEU A 656 14.37 0.98 -29.53
CA LEU A 656 14.27 2.22 -28.76
C LEU A 656 13.89 1.87 -27.32
N GLN A 657 14.61 2.44 -26.37
CA GLN A 657 14.49 2.11 -24.95
C GLN A 657 14.32 3.37 -24.10
N LEU A 658 13.49 3.25 -23.04
CA LEU A 658 13.39 4.25 -21.98
C LEU A 658 14.69 4.27 -21.17
N LYS A 659 15.39 5.40 -21.18
CA LYS A 659 16.67 5.62 -20.47
C LYS A 659 16.60 6.82 -19.55
N ALA A 660 17.38 6.81 -18.46
CA ALA A 660 17.55 7.96 -17.59
C ALA A 660 18.91 8.63 -17.83
N SER A 661 18.92 9.93 -17.99
CA SER A 661 20.17 10.70 -18.10
C SER A 661 20.94 10.66 -16.77
N HIS A 662 22.20 10.29 -16.78
CA HIS A 662 23.06 10.28 -15.61
C HIS A 662 23.24 11.68 -14.99
N LYS A 663 23.31 12.71 -15.83
CA LYS A 663 23.55 14.12 -15.41
C LYS A 663 22.27 14.77 -14.86
N THR A 664 21.16 14.65 -15.60
CA THR A 664 19.93 15.42 -15.30
C THR A 664 18.84 14.59 -14.60
N LYS A 665 19.03 13.26 -14.50
CA LYS A 665 18.01 12.30 -14.00
C LYS A 665 16.68 12.36 -14.78
N SER A 666 16.65 13.06 -15.93
CA SER A 666 15.47 13.10 -16.80
C SER A 666 15.38 11.85 -17.66
N MET A 667 14.17 11.38 -17.89
CA MET A 667 13.88 10.28 -18.80
C MET A 667 13.94 10.75 -20.25
N PHE A 668 14.45 9.89 -21.12
CA PHE A 668 14.46 10.07 -22.58
C PHE A 668 14.36 8.70 -23.25
N ILE A 669 14.01 8.68 -24.54
CA ILE A 669 14.10 7.46 -25.34
C ILE A 669 15.42 7.51 -26.10
N GLY A 670 16.19 6.42 -26.02
CA GLY A 670 17.47 6.28 -26.73
C GLY A 670 17.57 4.94 -27.43
N CYS A 671 18.24 4.93 -28.57
CA CYS A 671 18.49 3.69 -29.32
C CYS A 671 19.44 2.76 -28.55
N ALA A 672 19.16 1.46 -28.59
CA ALA A 672 20.06 0.42 -28.06
C ALA A 672 21.34 0.29 -28.89
N GLY A 673 21.38 0.80 -30.12
CA GLY A 673 22.54 0.80 -31.00
C GLY A 673 23.58 1.88 -30.67
N TRP A 674 23.45 2.62 -29.58
CA TRP A 674 24.50 3.55 -29.15
C TRP A 674 25.84 2.83 -28.88
N PRO A 675 27.02 3.39 -29.29
CA PRO A 675 27.24 4.70 -29.89
C PRO A 675 27.03 4.77 -31.41
N ASP A 676 26.85 3.64 -32.10
CA ASP A 676 26.76 3.62 -33.59
C ASP A 676 25.47 4.29 -34.09
N CYS A 677 24.42 4.35 -33.26
CA CYS A 677 23.19 5.04 -33.55
C CYS A 677 22.87 6.05 -32.43
N ASP A 678 22.79 7.30 -32.79
CA ASP A 678 22.62 8.45 -31.92
C ASP A 678 21.16 8.90 -31.72
N VAL A 679 20.20 8.13 -32.23
CA VAL A 679 18.77 8.47 -32.14
C VAL A 679 18.29 8.59 -30.72
N THR A 680 17.76 9.77 -30.38
CA THR A 680 17.18 10.06 -29.07
C THR A 680 15.93 10.92 -29.20
N TYR A 681 14.94 10.67 -28.31
CA TYR A 681 13.73 11.48 -28.23
C TYR A 681 13.52 11.98 -26.80
N PRO A 682 13.23 13.27 -26.61
CA PRO A 682 12.94 13.84 -25.31
C PRO A 682 11.56 13.38 -24.79
N LEU A 683 11.43 13.25 -23.49
CA LEU A 683 10.16 12.90 -22.84
C LEU A 683 9.72 13.98 -21.84
N PRO A 684 8.42 14.21 -21.71
CA PRO A 684 7.88 15.09 -20.70
C PRO A 684 8.09 14.49 -19.29
N LYS A 685 8.02 15.34 -18.27
CA LYS A 685 8.03 14.88 -16.87
C LYS A 685 6.74 14.11 -16.53
N GLY A 686 6.86 12.98 -15.89
CA GLY A 686 5.76 12.13 -15.47
C GLY A 686 6.13 10.65 -15.47
N LYS A 687 5.18 9.78 -15.16
CA LYS A 687 5.30 8.34 -15.38
C LYS A 687 5.13 8.11 -16.88
N ILE A 688 6.09 7.41 -17.49
CA ILE A 688 6.10 7.10 -18.93
C ILE A 688 5.94 5.59 -19.06
N GLU A 689 5.00 5.18 -19.90
CA GLU A 689 4.74 3.78 -20.22
C GLU A 689 4.68 3.66 -21.76
N ALA A 690 5.34 2.66 -22.33
CA ALA A 690 5.20 2.34 -23.74
C ALA A 690 3.76 1.84 -24.01
N VAL A 691 3.23 2.12 -25.19
CA VAL A 691 1.95 1.55 -25.65
C VAL A 691 2.17 0.76 -26.93
N PRO A 692 1.44 -0.37 -27.12
CA PRO A 692 1.63 -1.23 -28.29
C PRO A 692 1.25 -0.55 -29.62
N GLU A 693 0.30 0.39 -29.55
CA GLU A 693 -0.25 1.06 -30.72
C GLU A 693 0.75 2.05 -31.31
N LYS A 694 0.92 2.00 -32.62
CA LYS A 694 1.72 2.98 -33.33
C LYS A 694 0.93 4.27 -33.57
N CYS A 695 1.66 5.37 -33.69
CA CYS A 695 1.05 6.65 -33.99
C CYS A 695 0.31 6.59 -35.36
N PRO A 696 -1.00 6.89 -35.40
CA PRO A 696 -1.78 6.83 -36.63
C PRO A 696 -1.34 7.87 -37.67
N THR A 697 -0.62 8.91 -37.23
CA THR A 697 -0.18 10.00 -38.13
C THR A 697 1.16 9.71 -38.78
N CYS A 698 2.12 9.11 -38.08
CA CYS A 698 3.48 8.94 -38.59
C CYS A 698 4.05 7.52 -38.42
N GLY A 699 3.30 6.57 -37.87
CA GLY A 699 3.74 5.19 -37.67
C GLY A 699 4.78 4.97 -36.59
N MET A 700 5.25 6.01 -35.92
CA MET A 700 6.23 5.92 -34.81
C MET A 700 5.61 5.33 -33.53
N PRO A 701 6.41 4.75 -32.63
CA PRO A 701 5.94 4.33 -31.33
C PRO A 701 5.28 5.46 -30.54
N GLN A 702 4.38 5.09 -29.65
CA GLN A 702 3.72 6.02 -28.75
C GLN A 702 4.02 5.67 -27.27
N VAL A 703 3.87 6.66 -26.42
CA VAL A 703 3.99 6.52 -24.96
C VAL A 703 2.79 7.14 -24.26
N LYS A 704 2.34 6.47 -23.20
CA LYS A 704 1.37 7.01 -22.27
C LYS A 704 2.10 7.78 -21.18
N VAL A 705 1.74 9.04 -21.03
CA VAL A 705 2.33 9.97 -20.06
C VAL A 705 1.31 10.27 -18.97
N THR A 706 1.64 9.94 -17.73
CA THR A 706 0.85 10.27 -16.55
C THR A 706 1.61 11.29 -15.70
N ALA A 707 1.22 12.55 -15.79
CA ALA A 707 1.83 13.62 -15.01
C ALA A 707 0.99 13.93 -13.75
N PHE A 708 1.63 14.53 -12.75
CA PHE A 708 0.98 14.89 -11.50
C PHE A 708 -0.23 15.81 -11.75
N ARG A 709 -1.39 15.44 -11.26
CA ARG A 709 -2.67 16.18 -11.40
C ARG A 709 -3.17 16.35 -12.84
N SER A 710 -2.74 15.51 -13.78
CA SER A 710 -3.26 15.50 -15.13
C SER A 710 -3.86 14.14 -15.49
N LYS A 711 -4.79 14.10 -16.44
CA LYS A 711 -5.26 12.84 -17.00
C LYS A 711 -4.12 12.19 -17.79
N PRO A 712 -4.01 10.85 -17.78
CA PRO A 712 -3.07 10.15 -18.63
C PRO A 712 -3.35 10.50 -20.11
N ARG A 713 -2.27 10.69 -20.89
CA ARG A 713 -2.38 10.94 -22.34
C ARG A 713 -1.42 10.06 -23.11
N VAL A 714 -1.85 9.58 -24.26
CA VAL A 714 -0.99 8.89 -25.22
C VAL A 714 -0.44 9.94 -26.18
N GLN A 715 0.86 9.89 -26.46
CA GLN A 715 1.52 10.80 -27.38
C GLN A 715 2.58 10.09 -28.21
N CYS A 716 2.81 10.56 -29.43
CA CYS A 716 3.88 10.11 -30.29
C CYS A 716 5.25 10.45 -29.67
N ILE A 717 6.23 9.56 -29.81
CA ILE A 717 7.61 9.83 -29.34
C ILE A 717 8.33 10.88 -30.16
N ASP A 718 7.96 11.04 -31.42
CA ASP A 718 8.52 12.07 -32.31
C ASP A 718 7.94 13.45 -31.97
N PRO A 719 8.75 14.38 -31.46
CA PRO A 719 8.28 15.72 -31.12
C PRO A 719 7.77 16.52 -32.31
N ALA A 720 8.25 16.18 -33.52
CA ALA A 720 7.88 16.87 -34.75
C ALA A 720 6.56 16.33 -35.36
N CYS A 721 6.04 15.22 -34.83
CA CYS A 721 4.82 14.63 -35.38
C CYS A 721 3.61 15.57 -35.22
N ALA A 722 2.80 15.67 -36.26
CA ALA A 722 1.59 16.51 -36.26
C ALA A 722 0.62 16.14 -35.12
N SER A 723 0.57 14.85 -34.69
CA SER A 723 -0.26 14.43 -33.55
C SER A 723 0.18 15.03 -32.19
N ASN A 724 1.41 15.54 -32.06
CA ASN A 724 1.94 16.22 -30.89
C ASN A 724 1.79 17.74 -30.95
N GLN A 725 1.40 18.27 -32.11
CA GLN A 725 1.17 19.70 -32.31
C GLN A 725 -0.20 20.03 -31.72
N GLU A 726 -0.23 20.85 -30.70
CA GLU A 726 -1.47 21.49 -30.24
C GLU A 726 -1.78 22.62 -31.24
N PRO A 727 -3.06 22.84 -31.56
CA PRO A 727 -3.42 24.00 -32.37
C PRO A 727 -2.85 25.27 -31.73
N GLU A 728 -2.22 26.11 -32.52
CA GLU A 728 -1.71 27.39 -32.07
C GLU A 728 -2.88 28.26 -31.61
N VAL A 729 -2.83 28.72 -30.39
CA VAL A 729 -3.88 29.56 -29.77
C VAL A 729 -3.33 30.97 -29.65
N VAL A 730 -3.87 31.91 -30.39
CA VAL A 730 -3.56 33.33 -30.19
C VAL A 730 -4.16 33.75 -28.87
N VAL A 731 -3.33 34.25 -27.95
CA VAL A 731 -3.74 34.64 -26.61
C VAL A 731 -3.86 36.15 -26.41
N GLY A 732 -3.40 36.92 -27.38
CA GLY A 732 -3.51 38.39 -27.39
C GLY A 732 -2.30 39.04 -28.02
N LYS A 733 -2.20 40.37 -27.94
CA LYS A 733 -1.11 41.16 -28.50
C LYS A 733 0.14 41.11 -27.64
N CYS A 734 1.31 41.21 -28.25
CA CYS A 734 2.58 41.26 -27.55
C CYS A 734 2.81 42.67 -27.00
N PRO A 735 2.91 42.87 -25.67
CA PRO A 735 3.11 44.21 -25.10
C PRO A 735 4.43 44.85 -25.53
N VAL A 736 5.53 44.09 -25.63
CA VAL A 736 6.85 44.58 -26.01
C VAL A 736 6.88 45.01 -27.46
N CYS A 737 6.18 44.32 -28.35
CA CYS A 737 6.05 44.74 -29.77
C CYS A 737 5.12 45.95 -29.90
N ALA A 738 4.04 46.02 -29.13
CA ALA A 738 3.11 47.15 -29.14
C ALA A 738 3.82 48.47 -28.68
N GLU A 739 4.67 48.41 -27.70
CA GLU A 739 5.53 49.57 -27.27
C GLU A 739 6.45 50.05 -28.41
N ARG A 740 6.82 49.16 -29.34
CA ARG A 740 7.67 49.48 -30.50
C ARG A 740 6.82 49.84 -31.76
N GLY A 741 5.51 49.98 -31.61
CA GLY A 741 4.61 50.27 -32.71
C GLY A 741 4.38 49.08 -33.67
N LEU A 742 4.71 47.85 -33.24
CA LEU A 742 4.55 46.64 -34.08
C LEU A 742 3.32 45.85 -33.61
N ASP A 743 2.41 45.55 -34.56
CA ASP A 743 1.23 44.74 -34.29
C ASP A 743 1.54 43.24 -34.42
N LYS A 744 2.00 42.61 -33.33
CA LYS A 744 2.37 41.19 -33.26
C LYS A 744 1.62 40.46 -32.20
N ASN A 745 1.22 39.18 -32.50
CA ASN A 745 0.48 38.35 -31.57
C ASN A 745 1.40 37.52 -30.66
N LEU A 746 0.89 37.22 -29.49
CA LEU A 746 1.38 36.20 -28.59
C LEU A 746 0.64 34.89 -28.83
N ILE A 747 1.36 33.82 -29.12
CA ILE A 747 0.80 32.51 -29.46
C ILE A 747 1.21 31.49 -28.43
N ALA A 748 0.23 30.80 -27.86
CA ALA A 748 0.46 29.63 -27.01
C ALA A 748 0.75 28.44 -27.95
N ARG A 749 1.94 27.86 -27.79
CA ARG A 749 2.40 26.70 -28.57
C ARG A 749 3.30 25.80 -27.76
N ARG A 750 3.47 24.57 -28.22
CA ARG A 750 4.39 23.58 -27.62
C ARG A 750 5.73 23.62 -28.37
N ASN A 751 6.81 23.71 -27.62
CA ASN A 751 8.14 23.65 -28.20
C ASN A 751 8.41 22.23 -28.73
N PRO A 752 8.72 22.05 -30.04
CA PRO A 752 8.88 20.73 -30.65
C PRO A 752 10.06 19.93 -30.08
N ARG A 753 11.11 20.60 -29.55
CA ARG A 753 12.28 19.91 -28.96
C ARG A 753 12.09 19.52 -27.52
N THR A 754 11.44 20.38 -26.72
CA THR A 754 11.31 20.16 -25.26
C THR A 754 9.95 19.66 -24.83
N LEU A 755 8.97 19.64 -25.73
CA LEU A 755 7.56 19.34 -25.50
C LEU A 755 6.90 20.22 -24.41
N LYS A 756 7.53 21.35 -24.06
CA LYS A 756 6.98 22.29 -23.08
C LYS A 756 6.10 23.34 -23.75
N ARG A 757 4.98 23.64 -23.11
CA ARG A 757 4.07 24.71 -23.52
C ARG A 757 4.57 26.05 -23.06
N SER A 758 4.48 27.04 -23.91
CA SER A 758 4.79 28.45 -23.60
C SER A 758 4.00 29.37 -24.55
N ILE A 759 3.76 30.58 -24.11
CA ILE A 759 3.32 31.68 -24.98
C ILE A 759 4.58 32.32 -25.53
N THR A 760 4.62 32.52 -26.85
CA THR A 760 5.77 33.11 -27.54
C THR A 760 5.28 34.11 -28.57
N CYS A 761 5.95 35.25 -28.68
CA CYS A 761 5.65 36.25 -29.70
C CYS A 761 5.91 35.72 -31.13
N GLU A 762 5.09 36.11 -32.09
CA GLU A 762 5.31 35.85 -33.50
C GLU A 762 6.67 36.37 -33.95
N ASN A 763 7.09 37.49 -33.40
CA ASN A 763 8.38 38.12 -33.70
C ASN A 763 9.44 37.81 -32.61
N PHE A 764 9.51 36.54 -32.18
CA PHE A 764 10.34 36.12 -31.07
C PHE A 764 11.83 36.44 -31.24
N ASP A 765 12.34 36.34 -32.48
CA ASP A 765 13.76 36.53 -32.76
C ASP A 765 14.21 37.96 -32.50
N GLU A 766 13.31 38.95 -32.63
CA GLU A 766 13.61 40.36 -32.40
C GLU A 766 13.14 40.85 -31.01
N CYS A 767 12.01 40.38 -30.52
CA CYS A 767 11.46 40.87 -29.25
C CYS A 767 11.73 39.97 -28.05
N ALA A 768 12.12 38.72 -28.27
CA ALA A 768 12.45 37.70 -27.24
C ALA A 768 11.35 37.44 -26.18
N THR A 769 10.12 37.92 -26.42
CA THR A 769 9.02 37.77 -25.46
C THR A 769 8.53 36.34 -25.45
N ARG A 770 8.68 35.72 -24.25
CA ARG A 770 8.23 34.36 -23.99
C ARG A 770 7.76 34.23 -22.56
N TYR A 771 6.56 33.68 -22.39
CA TYR A 771 5.98 33.39 -21.08
C TYR A 771 5.80 31.88 -20.88
N PRO A 772 6.23 31.33 -19.74
CA PRO A 772 5.99 29.93 -19.44
C PRO A 772 4.51 29.69 -19.10
N LEU A 773 4.03 28.50 -19.45
CA LEU A 773 2.65 28.06 -19.12
C LEU A 773 2.63 26.82 -18.24
N PRO A 774 1.55 26.63 -17.45
CA PRO A 774 1.27 25.34 -16.85
C PRO A 774 1.23 24.24 -17.92
N GLN A 775 1.84 23.10 -17.64
CA GLN A 775 1.98 21.99 -18.59
C GLN A 775 0.75 21.06 -18.62
N TYR A 776 -0.39 21.51 -18.05
CA TYR A 776 -1.65 20.78 -17.89
C TYR A 776 -2.86 21.72 -18.07
N GLY A 777 -4.02 21.16 -18.39
CA GLY A 777 -5.27 21.88 -18.64
C GLY A 777 -5.35 22.53 -20.04
N ASP A 778 -6.54 22.92 -20.46
CA ASP A 778 -6.77 23.55 -21.75
C ASP A 778 -6.63 25.08 -21.62
N ILE A 779 -5.99 25.69 -22.62
CA ILE A 779 -5.75 27.14 -22.66
C ILE A 779 -6.95 27.80 -23.31
N VAL A 780 -7.55 28.77 -22.61
CA VAL A 780 -8.61 29.60 -23.13
C VAL A 780 -8.10 31.06 -23.10
N PRO A 781 -7.98 31.70 -24.26
CA PRO A 781 -7.65 33.13 -24.33
C PRO A 781 -8.74 33.96 -23.65
N THR A 782 -8.35 35.11 -23.15
CA THR A 782 -9.29 36.13 -22.67
C THR A 782 -9.03 37.44 -23.39
N GLU A 783 -10.01 38.33 -23.42
CA GLU A 783 -9.85 39.70 -23.94
C GLU A 783 -9.14 40.63 -22.94
N GLU A 784 -8.90 40.15 -21.75
CA GLU A 784 -8.31 40.92 -20.66
C GLU A 784 -6.79 40.95 -20.71
N VAL A 785 -6.21 42.06 -20.36
CA VAL A 785 -4.77 42.27 -20.15
C VAL A 785 -4.46 42.49 -18.68
N CYS A 786 -3.27 42.12 -18.28
CA CYS A 786 -2.80 42.32 -16.91
C CYS A 786 -2.55 43.80 -16.65
N GLU A 787 -3.21 44.38 -15.63
CA GLU A 787 -3.10 45.79 -15.25
C GLU A 787 -1.69 46.21 -14.82
N HIS A 788 -0.86 45.25 -14.38
CA HIS A 788 0.49 45.49 -13.87
C HIS A 788 1.58 45.40 -14.95
N CYS A 789 1.39 44.58 -16.01
CA CYS A 789 2.46 44.36 -16.98
C CYS A 789 1.97 44.28 -18.44
N GLY A 790 0.71 44.56 -18.73
CA GLY A 790 0.15 44.58 -20.07
C GLY A 790 0.09 43.21 -20.79
N ALA A 791 0.55 42.12 -20.16
CA ALA A 791 0.49 40.80 -20.78
C ALA A 791 -0.94 40.27 -20.85
N PRO A 792 -1.35 39.58 -21.94
CA PRO A 792 -2.69 39.00 -22.04
C PRO A 792 -2.93 37.98 -20.92
N MET A 793 -4.09 38.09 -20.29
CA MET A 793 -4.52 37.10 -19.27
C MET A 793 -5.01 35.81 -19.95
N VAL A 794 -4.74 34.67 -19.36
CA VAL A 794 -5.18 33.37 -19.86
C VAL A 794 -5.93 32.58 -18.79
N VAL A 795 -6.91 31.79 -19.20
CA VAL A 795 -7.60 30.83 -18.33
C VAL A 795 -7.15 29.42 -18.66
N ILE A 796 -6.68 28.71 -17.65
CA ILE A 796 -6.35 27.29 -17.77
C ILE A 796 -7.51 26.48 -17.18
N LYS A 797 -8.24 25.74 -18.03
CA LYS A 797 -9.29 24.81 -17.57
C LYS A 797 -8.64 23.56 -17.00
N THR A 798 -8.83 23.31 -15.72
CA THR A 798 -8.31 22.14 -15.02
C THR A 798 -9.44 21.29 -14.44
N ALA A 799 -9.14 20.06 -14.03
CA ALA A 799 -10.11 19.19 -13.37
C ALA A 799 -10.64 19.76 -12.02
N ARG A 800 -9.99 20.80 -11.47
CA ARG A 800 -10.42 21.52 -10.25
C ARG A 800 -11.16 22.81 -10.51
N GLY A 801 -11.41 23.11 -11.77
CA GLY A 801 -12.04 24.34 -12.22
C GLY A 801 -11.10 25.25 -13.02
N PRO A 802 -11.64 26.34 -13.59
CA PRO A 802 -10.86 27.30 -14.37
C PRO A 802 -9.91 28.10 -13.45
N TRP A 803 -8.70 28.30 -13.95
CA TRP A 803 -7.67 29.09 -13.27
C TRP A 803 -7.21 30.22 -14.18
N LYS A 804 -7.57 31.44 -13.86
CA LYS A 804 -7.15 32.67 -14.57
C LYS A 804 -5.79 33.11 -14.05
N LEU A 805 -4.85 33.40 -14.94
CA LEU A 805 -3.49 33.81 -14.57
C LEU A 805 -2.87 34.79 -15.56
N CYS A 806 -2.02 35.67 -15.07
CA CYS A 806 -1.06 36.43 -15.87
C CYS A 806 0.12 35.49 -16.19
N PRO A 807 0.48 35.27 -17.48
CA PRO A 807 1.53 34.35 -17.88
C PRO A 807 2.95 34.91 -17.62
N ASN A 808 3.10 36.22 -17.43
CA ASN A 808 4.39 36.83 -17.11
C ASN A 808 4.82 36.46 -15.69
N PHE A 809 5.95 35.74 -15.56
CA PHE A 809 6.48 35.35 -14.25
C PHE A 809 7.05 36.51 -13.45
N ASP A 810 7.61 37.52 -14.13
CA ASP A 810 8.20 38.70 -13.53
C ASP A 810 7.20 39.86 -13.44
N CYS A 811 5.90 39.55 -13.40
CA CYS A 811 4.84 40.53 -13.26
C CYS A 811 4.86 41.14 -11.86
N PRO A 812 4.93 42.50 -11.71
CA PRO A 812 4.94 43.17 -10.41
C PRO A 812 3.75 42.79 -9.50
N GLY A 813 2.56 42.60 -10.10
CA GLY A 813 1.38 42.20 -9.34
C GLY A 813 1.45 40.81 -8.68
N LYS A 814 2.36 39.94 -9.10
CA LYS A 814 2.58 38.65 -8.44
C LYS A 814 3.34 38.77 -7.13
N GLU A 815 4.27 39.70 -7.04
CA GLU A 815 4.96 39.99 -5.78
C GLU A 815 4.03 40.57 -4.74
N GLU A 816 3.06 41.40 -5.17
CA GLU A 816 2.04 41.93 -4.28
C GLU A 816 1.07 40.87 -3.79
N GLU A 817 0.66 39.94 -4.69
CA GLU A 817 -0.17 38.80 -4.29
C GLU A 817 0.55 37.84 -3.32
N GLU A 818 1.84 37.61 -3.50
CA GLU A 818 2.63 36.75 -2.59
C GLU A 818 2.81 37.41 -1.22
N LYS A 819 3.04 38.72 -1.18
CA LYS A 819 3.08 39.49 0.06
C LYS A 819 1.73 39.45 0.79
N ALA A 820 0.62 39.65 0.08
CA ALA A 820 -0.72 39.61 0.64
C ALA A 820 -1.10 38.18 1.14
N LYS A 821 -0.65 37.13 0.45
CA LYS A 821 -0.83 35.73 0.89
C LYS A 821 0.04 35.38 2.11
N ALA A 822 1.24 35.95 2.22
CA ALA A 822 2.11 35.82 3.38
C ALA A 822 1.54 36.53 4.61
N GLU A 823 0.99 37.75 4.45
CA GLU A 823 0.31 38.50 5.50
C GLU A 823 -0.96 37.78 6.00
N LYS A 824 -1.78 37.22 5.10
CA LYS A 824 -2.95 36.40 5.48
C LYS A 824 -2.58 35.10 6.19
N LYS A 825 -1.43 34.49 5.89
CA LYS A 825 -0.90 33.35 6.66
C LYS A 825 -0.36 33.80 8.03
N GLY A 826 0.28 34.96 8.12
CA GLY A 826 0.78 35.53 9.38
C GLY A 826 -0.35 35.91 10.35
N THR A 827 -1.47 36.41 9.83
CA THR A 827 -2.65 36.74 10.64
C THR A 827 -3.42 35.50 11.12
N ARG A 828 -3.47 34.41 10.35
CA ARG A 828 -4.07 33.14 10.81
C ARG A 828 -3.26 32.46 11.92
N SER A 829 -1.94 32.64 11.97
CA SER A 829 -1.13 32.11 13.06
C SER A 829 -1.17 32.96 14.34
N LYS A 830 -1.56 34.26 14.26
CA LYS A 830 -1.73 35.15 15.42
C LYS A 830 -3.16 35.17 15.99
N GLY A 831 -4.17 34.72 15.21
CA GLY A 831 -5.57 34.67 15.65
C GLY A 831 -5.93 33.44 16.49
N GLY A 832 -5.12 32.37 16.45
CA GLY A 832 -5.35 31.13 17.19
C GLY A 832 -4.81 31.10 18.64
N ARG A 833 -4.29 32.23 19.16
CA ARG A 833 -3.61 32.25 20.47
C ARG A 833 -4.19 33.24 21.49
N LYS A 834 -5.41 33.75 21.27
CA LYS A 834 -6.07 34.69 22.22
C LYS A 834 -7.56 34.41 22.36
N THR A 835 -7.97 33.26 22.87
CA THR A 835 -9.24 33.09 23.59
C THR A 835 -9.24 31.72 24.33
N ALA A 836 -8.41 31.56 25.33
CA ALA A 836 -8.61 30.59 26.39
C ALA A 836 -7.93 31.07 27.67
N SER A 837 -8.37 32.20 28.18
CA SER A 837 -8.23 32.55 29.59
C SER A 837 -9.33 33.54 29.97
N LYS A 838 -10.40 33.00 30.50
CA LYS A 838 -11.36 33.55 31.51
C LYS A 838 -12.78 33.00 31.26
N LYS A 839 -13.07 31.83 31.83
CA LYS A 839 -14.12 31.64 32.86
C LYS A 839 -14.11 30.17 33.32
#